data_354c1e1e665e0397edfb20827ed5e975
#
_entry.id   354c1e1e665e0397edfb20827ed5e975
#
_cell.length_a   1.000
_cell.length_b   1.000
_cell.length_c   1.000
_cell.angle_alpha   90.00
_cell.angle_beta   90.00
_cell.angle_gamma   90.00
#
_symmetry.space_group_name_H-M   'P 1'
#
loop_
_entity.id
_entity.type
_entity.pdbx_description
1 polymer ?
#
loop_
_entity_poly.entity_id
_entity_poly.type
_entity_poly.pdbx_seq_one_letter_code
_entity_poly.pdbx_strand_id
1 'polypeptide(L)'
;MRYGRAFIAGTLALVGALLPAAVGAQISIDGSLRPGTAGSLTGPNFVIGSGVGRTVGNNLFHSFGQFNVGAGESATFTGPASTSNVISRVTGGQPSSINGLIDTRTFMPSANFFLLNPAGVMLGPSASLNIGGAFHLSTADYLCLGSGGCLNDPAAGKFFASLGRENVLTVAAPAAFGFLGPPTGSIVVDGSNLLGGIPDPPVGQTISLVGGQIQVTGATLALPGGHVRLVSVNSAGEVPIPGLEAPGFAALGSVTVSGSTIDVSGDPAGSVVIRGGNLLIDSTTILAGTGAVDGAPVGIELTATGPLSITNGSALISSTSGDGRGGDIRLGGASVELTNGAVALTIRAGSGAGGDISLAGDSLTVTGGSAVLSLNQADGAARNGSISATATGTMLVAEGSTLQSIAEAGDGGQLSVSAGSLTLDTGATITSTAVTGRGGDVVVTAPQMTLRNGAQISSAVIGPGRGGDVSVISTGSASIQDPFTGIGTASFFADPTAPELGLPGNISGRFGSLTLTGGATIQSGVLAGSQGGNVSLVATGPVVISNGAGIASESFFNDVGSITISAPQLVLNNGFISTSTLQSGRAGNISINAGTLALENGGQIASASIDQATGAGGNVLLNLGTSLTISGGSPTGRSVLPTPFSDFFTDPRSGIFTTAAGSAPGGNITIRSPQIQIRDGGTISAASTGTADATAGSIDITFGDLFSLNGSTVTTD
;
A
#
# COMPACT_ATOMS: atom_id res chain seq x y z
N MET A 1 27.07 -0.40 -44.26
CA MET A 1 26.13 -1.49 -44.62
C MET A 1 24.73 -1.02 -44.26
N ARG A 2 23.85 -0.93 -45.23
CA ARG A 2 22.46 -0.47 -45.12
C ARG A 2 21.62 -1.62 -44.52
N TYR A 3 20.79 -1.33 -43.50
CA TYR A 3 19.65 -2.20 -43.17
C TYR A 3 18.38 -1.37 -43.16
N GLY A 4 17.43 -1.89 -43.92
CA GLY A 4 16.19 -1.23 -44.30
C GLY A 4 15.15 -1.17 -43.16
N ARG A 5 14.37 -0.11 -43.20
CA ARG A 5 13.14 0.08 -42.44
C ARG A 5 12.03 -0.74 -43.14
N ALA A 6 11.43 -1.70 -42.42
CA ALA A 6 10.16 -2.28 -42.82
C ALA A 6 9.02 -1.39 -42.28
N PHE A 7 8.31 -0.76 -43.20
CA PHE A 7 7.02 -0.10 -42.90
C PHE A 7 5.95 -1.19 -42.78
N ILE A 8 5.34 -1.32 -41.61
CA ILE A 8 4.08 -2.04 -41.47
C ILE A 8 2.97 -1.00 -41.65
N ALA A 9 2.28 -1.08 -42.79
CA ALA A 9 1.09 -0.31 -43.07
C ALA A 9 -0.07 -0.91 -42.23
N GLY A 10 -0.41 -0.26 -41.12
CA GLY A 10 -1.63 -0.53 -40.40
C GLY A 10 -2.82 0.08 -41.14
N THR A 11 -3.74 -0.76 -41.56
CA THR A 11 -5.05 -0.40 -42.13
C THR A 11 -5.83 0.43 -41.12
N LEU A 12 -5.97 1.73 -41.40
CA LEU A 12 -6.87 2.62 -40.67
C LEU A 12 -8.30 2.23 -41.07
N ALA A 13 -9.01 1.47 -40.22
CA ALA A 13 -10.44 1.27 -40.37
C ALA A 13 -11.11 2.60 -40.03
N LEU A 14 -11.62 3.28 -41.05
CA LEU A 14 -12.49 4.44 -40.96
C LEU A 14 -13.80 3.97 -40.31
N VAL A 15 -13.89 4.04 -38.97
CA VAL A 15 -15.19 3.96 -38.27
C VAL A 15 -15.89 5.28 -38.56
N GLY A 16 -16.76 5.25 -39.56
CA GLY A 16 -17.68 6.34 -39.80
C GLY A 16 -18.52 6.55 -38.55
N ALA A 17 -18.31 7.68 -37.87
CA ALA A 17 -19.21 8.15 -36.84
C ALA A 17 -20.58 8.36 -37.51
N LEU A 18 -21.45 7.41 -37.37
CA LEU A 18 -22.89 7.63 -37.46
C LEU A 18 -23.19 8.58 -36.30
N LEU A 19 -23.26 9.88 -36.60
CA LEU A 19 -23.91 10.84 -35.72
C LEU A 19 -25.33 10.31 -35.53
N PRO A 20 -25.76 9.94 -34.31
CA PRO A 20 -27.13 9.60 -34.08
C PRO A 20 -27.94 10.86 -34.45
N ALA A 21 -28.88 10.72 -35.36
CA ALA A 21 -29.91 11.74 -35.56
C ALA A 21 -30.43 12.08 -34.16
N ALA A 22 -30.51 13.37 -33.84
CA ALA A 22 -31.06 13.83 -32.58
C ALA A 22 -32.49 13.27 -32.47
N VAL A 23 -32.62 12.10 -31.87
CA VAL A 23 -33.90 11.58 -31.40
C VAL A 23 -34.26 12.55 -30.27
N GLY A 24 -35.28 13.39 -30.51
CA GLY A 24 -35.77 14.32 -29.51
C GLY A 24 -35.96 13.58 -28.20
N ALA A 25 -35.42 14.09 -27.09
CA ALA A 25 -35.58 13.47 -25.80
C ALA A 25 -37.06 13.27 -25.53
N GLN A 26 -37.43 12.07 -25.08
CA GLN A 26 -38.80 11.70 -24.88
C GLN A 26 -38.97 11.02 -23.52
N ILE A 27 -39.89 11.55 -22.72
CA ILE A 27 -40.41 10.86 -21.54
C ILE A 27 -41.84 10.42 -21.87
N SER A 28 -42.10 9.11 -21.80
CA SER A 28 -43.44 8.54 -21.99
C SER A 28 -43.84 7.71 -20.79
N ILE A 29 -45.12 7.89 -20.36
CA ILE A 29 -45.75 7.10 -19.30
C ILE A 29 -46.34 5.85 -19.95
N ASP A 30 -46.13 4.66 -19.38
CA ASP A 30 -46.62 3.39 -19.91
C ASP A 30 -48.07 3.04 -19.48
N GLY A 31 -48.61 3.77 -18.50
CA GLY A 31 -49.99 3.57 -18.01
C GLY A 31 -50.16 2.36 -17.08
N SER A 32 -49.12 1.59 -16.79
CA SER A 32 -49.22 0.33 -16.02
C SER A 32 -49.57 0.52 -14.55
N LEU A 33 -49.18 1.65 -13.94
CA LEU A 33 -49.52 1.98 -12.56
C LEU A 33 -50.89 2.68 -12.41
N ARG A 34 -51.34 3.35 -13.49
CA ARG A 34 -52.62 4.07 -13.52
C ARG A 34 -53.20 3.99 -14.93
N PRO A 35 -54.19 3.16 -15.16
CA PRO A 35 -54.84 3.07 -16.46
C PRO A 35 -55.34 4.42 -16.96
N GLY A 36 -55.17 4.69 -18.26
CA GLY A 36 -55.56 5.95 -18.89
C GLY A 36 -54.53 7.10 -18.81
N THR A 37 -53.36 6.89 -18.19
CA THR A 37 -52.30 7.91 -18.15
C THR A 37 -51.18 7.67 -19.16
N ALA A 38 -51.25 6.62 -19.99
CA ALA A 38 -50.26 6.35 -21.01
C ALA A 38 -50.15 7.49 -22.02
N GLY A 39 -48.92 7.86 -22.37
CA GLY A 39 -48.68 8.91 -23.38
C GLY A 39 -47.34 9.61 -23.14
N SER A 40 -46.91 10.43 -24.11
CA SER A 40 -45.70 11.23 -24.03
C SER A 40 -45.94 12.52 -23.29
N LEU A 41 -44.98 12.90 -22.45
CA LEU A 41 -44.95 14.21 -21.78
C LEU A 41 -44.41 15.29 -22.71
N THR A 42 -44.83 16.53 -22.50
CA THR A 42 -44.38 17.67 -23.31
C THR A 42 -43.10 18.27 -22.70
N GLY A 43 -42.02 18.30 -23.49
CA GLY A 43 -40.77 18.96 -23.13
C GLY A 43 -40.69 20.46 -23.56
N PRO A 44 -39.56 21.14 -23.32
CA PRO A 44 -38.33 20.63 -22.77
C PRO A 44 -38.30 20.53 -21.22
N ASN A 45 -39.27 21.11 -20.51
CA ASN A 45 -39.39 21.05 -19.05
C ASN A 45 -40.49 20.05 -18.70
N PHE A 46 -40.10 18.76 -18.58
CA PHE A 46 -41.04 17.69 -18.29
C PHE A 46 -41.48 17.76 -16.81
N VAL A 47 -42.77 17.97 -16.57
CA VAL A 47 -43.40 17.94 -15.26
C VAL A 47 -44.01 16.59 -14.99
N ILE A 48 -43.47 15.83 -14.02
CA ILE A 48 -43.88 14.46 -13.72
C ILE A 48 -44.64 14.47 -12.39
N GLY A 49 -45.94 14.61 -12.47
CA GLY A 49 -46.80 14.72 -11.28
C GLY A 49 -47.15 13.38 -10.64
N SER A 50 -47.51 13.41 -9.36
CA SER A 50 -48.04 12.24 -8.65
C SER A 50 -49.34 11.69 -9.32
N GLY A 51 -50.02 12.48 -10.13
CA GLY A 51 -51.22 12.10 -10.88
C GLY A 51 -50.99 11.05 -11.99
N VAL A 52 -49.76 10.94 -12.53
CA VAL A 52 -49.40 9.89 -13.51
C VAL A 52 -48.68 8.71 -12.85
N GLY A 53 -48.46 8.76 -11.54
CA GLY A 53 -47.89 7.70 -10.71
C GLY A 53 -48.89 7.10 -9.73
N ARG A 54 -48.38 6.32 -8.77
CA ARG A 54 -49.13 5.73 -7.67
C ARG A 54 -48.43 6.00 -6.33
N THR A 55 -49.10 6.65 -5.40
CA THR A 55 -48.61 6.89 -4.05
C THR A 55 -49.05 5.78 -3.12
N VAL A 56 -48.13 5.20 -2.34
CA VAL A 56 -48.41 4.20 -1.30
C VAL A 56 -47.61 4.59 -0.05
N GLY A 57 -48.25 5.17 0.96
CA GLY A 57 -47.59 5.82 2.08
C GLY A 57 -46.71 6.97 1.62
N ASN A 58 -45.45 6.97 2.00
CA ASN A 58 -44.45 7.97 1.58
C ASN A 58 -43.63 7.58 0.34
N ASN A 59 -44.03 6.50 -0.36
CA ASN A 59 -43.44 6.06 -1.62
C ASN A 59 -44.29 6.54 -2.80
N LEU A 60 -43.67 7.24 -3.75
CA LEU A 60 -44.30 7.67 -5.00
C LEU A 60 -43.67 6.87 -6.17
N PHE A 61 -44.47 6.00 -6.77
CA PHE A 61 -44.08 5.12 -7.86
C PHE A 61 -44.41 5.73 -9.21
N HIS A 62 -43.46 5.65 -10.17
CA HIS A 62 -43.69 5.99 -11.59
C HIS A 62 -43.26 4.85 -12.48
N SER A 63 -43.92 4.74 -13.66
CA SER A 63 -43.60 3.73 -14.67
C SER A 63 -43.57 4.39 -16.05
N PHE A 64 -42.43 4.29 -16.70
CA PHE A 64 -42.17 4.92 -17.99
C PHE A 64 -41.98 3.88 -19.08
N GLY A 65 -42.54 4.15 -20.28
CA GLY A 65 -42.16 3.43 -21.48
C GLY A 65 -40.74 3.85 -21.96
N GLN A 66 -40.46 5.16 -21.88
CA GLN A 66 -39.16 5.74 -22.16
C GLN A 66 -38.87 6.84 -21.15
N PHE A 67 -37.58 6.99 -20.79
CA PHE A 67 -37.15 8.07 -19.92
C PHE A 67 -35.81 8.62 -20.40
N ASN A 68 -35.87 9.66 -21.25
CA ASN A 68 -34.71 10.37 -21.78
C ASN A 68 -34.84 11.86 -21.49
N VAL A 69 -33.73 12.51 -21.10
CA VAL A 69 -33.67 13.95 -20.83
C VAL A 69 -32.48 14.54 -21.60
N GLY A 70 -32.74 15.40 -22.56
CA GLY A 70 -31.74 16.01 -23.43
C GLY A 70 -30.96 17.13 -22.76
N ALA A 71 -29.89 17.59 -23.42
CA ALA A 71 -29.14 18.76 -22.97
C ALA A 71 -30.04 20.01 -22.93
N GLY A 72 -30.01 20.70 -21.79
CA GLY A 72 -30.88 21.88 -21.56
C GLY A 72 -32.33 21.55 -21.22
N GLU A 73 -32.69 20.28 -21.13
CA GLU A 73 -34.03 19.84 -20.69
C GLU A 73 -34.03 19.47 -19.20
N SER A 74 -35.22 19.42 -18.61
CA SER A 74 -35.42 19.03 -17.20
C SER A 74 -36.55 18.03 -17.01
N ALA A 75 -36.38 17.06 -16.12
CA ALA A 75 -37.40 16.18 -15.60
C ALA A 75 -37.66 16.54 -14.12
N THR A 76 -38.71 17.31 -13.85
CA THR A 76 -39.10 17.76 -12.54
C THR A 76 -40.24 16.92 -11.97
N PHE A 77 -39.97 16.20 -10.91
CA PHE A 77 -40.96 15.38 -10.20
C PHE A 77 -41.72 16.23 -9.18
N THR A 78 -43.04 16.13 -9.20
CA THR A 78 -43.89 16.88 -8.28
C THR A 78 -44.80 15.92 -7.49
N GLY A 79 -44.91 16.20 -6.17
CA GLY A 79 -45.68 15.37 -5.26
C GLY A 79 -45.77 16.01 -3.86
N PRO A 80 -46.40 15.32 -2.91
CA PRO A 80 -46.41 15.78 -1.51
C PRO A 80 -45.01 15.96 -0.96
N ALA A 81 -44.77 17.05 -0.22
CA ALA A 81 -43.50 17.32 0.41
C ALA A 81 -43.07 16.23 1.43
N SER A 82 -44.02 15.45 1.93
CA SER A 82 -43.80 14.30 2.81
C SER A 82 -43.33 13.03 2.10
N THR A 83 -43.18 13.05 0.76
CA THR A 83 -42.68 11.92 -0.01
C THR A 83 -41.23 11.63 0.42
N SER A 84 -40.97 10.39 0.86
CA SER A 84 -39.63 9.95 1.25
C SER A 84 -38.89 9.30 0.10
N ASN A 85 -39.59 8.66 -0.86
CA ASN A 85 -38.97 7.96 -1.98
C ASN A 85 -39.76 8.21 -3.27
N VAL A 86 -39.09 8.68 -4.31
CA VAL A 86 -39.59 8.69 -5.70
C VAL A 86 -38.97 7.50 -6.41
N ILE A 87 -39.78 6.53 -6.78
CA ILE A 87 -39.35 5.23 -7.31
C ILE A 87 -39.81 5.10 -8.75
N SER A 88 -38.90 5.13 -9.68
CA SER A 88 -39.16 5.16 -11.13
C SER A 88 -38.58 3.93 -11.79
N ARG A 89 -39.36 3.32 -12.72
CA ARG A 89 -38.91 2.24 -13.60
C ARG A 89 -39.10 2.60 -15.07
N VAL A 90 -38.31 1.98 -15.93
CA VAL A 90 -38.45 2.07 -17.39
C VAL A 90 -38.71 0.70 -17.95
N THR A 91 -39.83 0.53 -18.66
CA THR A 91 -40.36 -0.79 -19.10
C THR A 91 -40.25 -1.03 -20.60
N GLY A 92 -39.85 0.00 -21.39
CA GLY A 92 -39.86 -0.07 -22.85
C GLY A 92 -38.69 -0.81 -23.49
N GLY A 93 -37.79 -1.39 -22.69
CA GLY A 93 -36.69 -2.22 -23.18
C GLY A 93 -35.58 -1.47 -23.92
N GLN A 94 -35.53 -0.13 -23.83
CA GLN A 94 -34.45 0.72 -24.36
C GLN A 94 -33.68 1.38 -23.25
N PRO A 95 -32.37 1.58 -23.41
CA PRO A 95 -31.58 2.35 -22.46
C PRO A 95 -32.11 3.77 -22.29
N SER A 96 -31.94 4.33 -21.09
CA SER A 96 -32.19 5.76 -20.81
C SER A 96 -30.98 6.60 -21.12
N SER A 97 -31.15 7.72 -21.83
CA SER A 97 -30.13 8.74 -22.04
C SER A 97 -30.50 9.99 -21.25
N ILE A 98 -29.70 10.33 -20.26
CA ILE A 98 -29.93 11.49 -19.38
C ILE A 98 -28.76 12.46 -19.57
N ASN A 99 -29.01 13.57 -20.22
CA ASN A 99 -28.03 14.63 -20.49
C ASN A 99 -28.59 16.00 -20.05
N GLY A 100 -29.56 16.03 -19.15
CA GLY A 100 -30.20 17.22 -18.59
C GLY A 100 -30.44 17.05 -17.08
N LEU A 101 -31.30 17.93 -16.54
CA LEU A 101 -31.57 17.99 -15.10
C LEU A 101 -32.62 16.97 -14.66
N ILE A 102 -32.33 16.21 -13.60
CA ILE A 102 -33.36 15.51 -12.80
C ILE A 102 -33.57 16.29 -11.51
N ASP A 103 -34.82 16.71 -11.27
CA ASP A 103 -35.16 17.53 -10.11
C ASP A 103 -36.32 16.89 -9.30
N THR A 104 -36.04 16.52 -8.07
CA THR A 104 -37.06 16.16 -7.08
C THR A 104 -37.09 17.13 -5.91
N ARG A 105 -35.95 17.81 -5.61
CA ARG A 105 -35.75 18.63 -4.42
C ARG A 105 -36.66 19.85 -4.38
N THR A 106 -37.01 20.40 -5.53
CA THR A 106 -37.88 21.59 -5.60
C THR A 106 -39.24 21.36 -4.95
N PHE A 107 -39.82 20.16 -5.08
CA PHE A 107 -41.16 19.87 -4.52
C PHE A 107 -41.10 18.84 -3.37
N MET A 108 -40.09 17.99 -3.32
CA MET A 108 -39.92 16.91 -2.34
C MET A 108 -38.48 16.98 -1.77
N PRO A 109 -38.21 17.94 -0.86
CA PRO A 109 -36.86 18.40 -0.52
C PRO A 109 -35.99 17.36 0.20
N SER A 110 -36.56 16.28 0.71
CA SER A 110 -35.82 15.19 1.38
C SER A 110 -35.99 13.83 0.71
N ALA A 111 -36.66 13.76 -0.46
CA ALA A 111 -36.95 12.51 -1.10
C ALA A 111 -35.70 11.88 -1.75
N ASN A 112 -35.52 10.58 -1.53
CA ASN A 112 -34.62 9.76 -2.32
C ASN A 112 -35.19 9.54 -3.72
N PHE A 113 -34.33 9.43 -4.72
CA PHE A 113 -34.74 9.12 -6.08
C PHE A 113 -34.15 7.78 -6.54
N PHE A 114 -35.01 6.89 -7.03
CA PHE A 114 -34.65 5.59 -7.57
C PHE A 114 -35.05 5.51 -9.03
N LEU A 115 -34.09 5.16 -9.90
CA LEU A 115 -34.35 4.87 -11.31
C LEU A 115 -33.88 3.46 -11.66
N LEU A 116 -34.82 2.61 -12.09
CA LEU A 116 -34.54 1.25 -12.53
C LEU A 116 -34.74 1.16 -14.05
N ASN A 117 -33.68 0.77 -14.76
CA ASN A 117 -33.80 0.41 -16.20
C ASN A 117 -32.88 -0.78 -16.53
N PRO A 118 -33.45 -2.02 -16.63
CA PRO A 118 -32.67 -3.20 -16.98
C PRO A 118 -31.94 -3.12 -18.33
N ALA A 119 -32.42 -2.26 -19.25
CA ALA A 119 -31.74 -2.06 -20.53
C ALA A 119 -30.48 -1.18 -20.46
N GLY A 120 -30.25 -0.50 -19.34
CA GLY A 120 -29.11 0.37 -19.13
C GLY A 120 -29.45 1.85 -19.00
N VAL A 121 -28.48 2.64 -18.51
CA VAL A 121 -28.62 4.09 -18.37
C VAL A 121 -27.30 4.75 -18.68
N MET A 122 -27.35 5.87 -19.43
CA MET A 122 -26.22 6.77 -19.70
C MET A 122 -26.52 8.13 -19.09
N LEU A 123 -25.61 8.63 -18.26
CA LEU A 123 -25.55 10.02 -17.79
C LEU A 123 -24.49 10.75 -18.63
N GLY A 124 -24.92 11.67 -19.47
CA GLY A 124 -24.05 12.39 -20.40
C GLY A 124 -23.45 13.66 -19.80
N PRO A 125 -22.62 14.42 -20.57
CA PRO A 125 -21.81 15.53 -20.06
C PRO A 125 -22.59 16.68 -19.40
N SER A 126 -23.86 16.88 -19.79
CA SER A 126 -24.73 17.91 -19.19
C SER A 126 -25.70 17.36 -18.14
N ALA A 127 -25.58 16.08 -17.78
CA ALA A 127 -26.44 15.49 -16.75
C ALA A 127 -26.19 16.17 -15.39
N SER A 128 -27.26 16.56 -14.71
CA SER A 128 -27.21 17.14 -13.37
C SER A 128 -28.35 16.68 -12.49
N LEU A 129 -28.14 16.66 -11.17
CA LEU A 129 -29.04 16.05 -10.19
C LEU A 129 -29.37 17.08 -9.08
N ASN A 130 -30.62 17.57 -9.05
CA ASN A 130 -31.15 18.34 -7.93
C ASN A 130 -32.04 17.42 -7.06
N ILE A 131 -31.41 16.55 -6.29
CA ILE A 131 -32.07 15.55 -5.43
C ILE A 131 -31.85 15.92 -3.97
N GLY A 132 -32.90 15.88 -3.14
CA GLY A 132 -32.80 16.25 -1.74
C GLY A 132 -32.25 15.13 -0.84
N GLY A 133 -32.55 13.88 -1.16
CA GLY A 133 -32.05 12.69 -0.51
C GLY A 133 -30.99 11.96 -1.34
N ALA A 134 -30.94 10.64 -1.26
CA ALA A 134 -30.04 9.80 -2.04
C ALA A 134 -30.49 9.64 -3.50
N PHE A 135 -29.53 9.53 -4.42
CA PHE A 135 -29.76 9.15 -5.81
C PHE A 135 -29.31 7.70 -6.03
N HIS A 136 -30.25 6.86 -6.49
CA HIS A 136 -30.00 5.46 -6.76
C HIS A 136 -30.35 5.13 -8.21
N LEU A 137 -29.37 4.65 -8.96
CA LEU A 137 -29.51 4.21 -10.34
C LEU A 137 -29.18 2.73 -10.45
N SER A 138 -30.09 1.95 -11.08
CA SER A 138 -29.87 0.51 -11.17
C SER A 138 -30.37 -0.09 -12.48
N THR A 139 -29.68 -1.17 -12.94
CA THR A 139 -30.15 -2.06 -14.00
C THR A 139 -30.82 -3.33 -13.44
N ALA A 140 -31.26 -3.29 -12.17
CA ALA A 140 -31.93 -4.40 -11.50
C ALA A 140 -33.27 -4.72 -12.11
N ASP A 141 -33.68 -6.00 -12.02
CA ASP A 141 -34.98 -6.49 -12.47
C ASP A 141 -36.12 -6.05 -11.55
N TYR A 142 -35.84 -5.79 -10.28
CA TYR A 142 -36.81 -5.31 -9.30
C TYR A 142 -36.17 -4.55 -8.15
N LEU A 143 -36.98 -3.73 -7.49
CA LEU A 143 -36.69 -3.11 -6.22
C LEU A 143 -37.49 -3.85 -5.12
N CYS A 144 -36.77 -4.35 -4.11
CA CYS A 144 -37.34 -4.94 -2.91
C CYS A 144 -37.81 -3.84 -1.96
N LEU A 145 -39.02 -3.98 -1.41
CA LEU A 145 -39.64 -3.07 -0.47
C LEU A 145 -39.87 -3.78 0.87
N GLY A 146 -39.13 -3.39 1.92
CA GLY A 146 -39.24 -4.03 3.24
C GLY A 146 -37.89 -4.26 3.89
N SER A 147 -37.83 -5.05 4.94
CA SER A 147 -36.59 -5.38 5.66
C SER A 147 -36.19 -6.84 5.41
N GLY A 148 -34.92 -7.10 5.14
CA GLY A 148 -34.33 -8.44 5.18
C GLY A 148 -34.16 -9.21 3.88
N GLY A 149 -34.37 -8.59 2.71
CA GLY A 149 -34.22 -9.23 1.39
C GLY A 149 -35.50 -9.91 0.90
N CYS A 150 -35.67 -9.93 -0.42
CA CYS A 150 -36.92 -10.35 -1.05
C CYS A 150 -36.74 -11.53 -1.98
N LEU A 151 -35.53 -12.00 -2.25
CA LEU A 151 -35.27 -13.00 -3.30
C LEU A 151 -36.05 -14.28 -3.05
N ASN A 152 -36.13 -14.72 -1.83
CA ASN A 152 -36.77 -15.97 -1.40
C ASN A 152 -38.10 -15.75 -0.66
N ASP A 153 -38.58 -14.51 -0.58
CA ASP A 153 -39.88 -14.19 0.06
C ASP A 153 -40.92 -13.76 -1.00
N PRO A 154 -41.85 -14.63 -1.38
CA PRO A 154 -42.90 -14.29 -2.34
C PRO A 154 -43.87 -13.23 -1.81
N ALA A 155 -44.01 -13.05 -0.51
CA ALA A 155 -44.87 -12.05 0.12
C ALA A 155 -44.22 -10.68 0.27
N ALA A 156 -42.90 -10.56 0.06
CA ALA A 156 -42.21 -9.29 0.13
C ALA A 156 -42.70 -8.32 -0.95
N GLY A 157 -42.76 -7.04 -0.59
CA GLY A 157 -43.03 -5.98 -1.55
C GLY A 157 -41.99 -5.96 -2.67
N LYS A 158 -42.41 -6.02 -3.92
CA LYS A 158 -41.54 -5.99 -5.10
C LYS A 158 -42.08 -5.06 -6.15
N PHE A 159 -41.23 -4.17 -6.65
CA PHE A 159 -41.53 -3.34 -7.81
C PHE A 159 -40.63 -3.77 -8.97
N PHE A 160 -41.21 -4.59 -9.87
CA PHE A 160 -40.49 -5.13 -11.02
C PHE A 160 -40.31 -4.08 -12.11
N ALA A 161 -39.17 -4.05 -12.75
CA ALA A 161 -38.86 -3.18 -13.88
C ALA A 161 -39.49 -3.70 -15.21
N SER A 162 -40.08 -4.88 -15.25
CA SER A 162 -40.76 -5.46 -16.40
C SER A 162 -42.28 -5.51 -16.20
N LEU A 163 -43.06 -5.43 -17.29
CA LEU A 163 -44.52 -5.47 -17.24
C LEU A 163 -45.12 -6.89 -17.08
N GLY A 164 -44.35 -7.93 -17.27
CA GLY A 164 -44.86 -9.32 -17.24
C GLY A 164 -44.97 -9.94 -15.83
N ARG A 165 -44.70 -9.16 -14.76
CA ARG A 165 -44.73 -9.64 -13.38
C ARG A 165 -45.64 -8.78 -12.51
N GLU A 166 -46.26 -9.42 -11.53
CA GLU A 166 -47.13 -8.74 -10.59
C GLU A 166 -46.31 -7.92 -9.57
N ASN A 167 -46.66 -6.66 -9.40
CA ASN A 167 -46.05 -5.76 -8.45
C ASN A 167 -46.76 -5.79 -7.09
N VAL A 168 -46.03 -5.94 -6.02
CA VAL A 168 -46.52 -5.81 -4.65
C VAL A 168 -45.99 -4.51 -4.07
N LEU A 169 -46.74 -3.41 -4.22
CA LEU A 169 -46.35 -2.07 -3.75
C LEU A 169 -46.79 -1.91 -2.31
N THR A 170 -45.82 -1.56 -1.43
CA THR A 170 -46.01 -1.41 0.01
C THR A 170 -45.57 -0.03 0.49
N VAL A 171 -45.92 0.30 1.75
CA VAL A 171 -45.48 1.50 2.43
C VAL A 171 -44.01 1.40 2.92
N ALA A 172 -43.45 0.19 2.87
CA ALA A 172 -42.10 -0.07 3.35
C ALA A 172 -41.03 0.63 2.47
N ALA A 173 -39.95 1.02 3.05
CA ALA A 173 -38.84 1.65 2.34
C ALA A 173 -38.14 0.65 1.37
N PRO A 174 -37.52 1.15 0.30
CA PRO A 174 -36.64 0.35 -0.53
C PRO A 174 -35.50 -0.29 0.28
N ALA A 175 -35.30 -1.60 0.09
CA ALA A 175 -34.36 -2.39 0.88
C ALA A 175 -33.23 -3.03 0.07
N ALA A 176 -33.49 -3.46 -1.18
CA ALA A 176 -32.47 -4.07 -2.02
C ALA A 176 -32.81 -3.94 -3.52
N PHE A 177 -31.76 -3.96 -4.34
CA PHE A 177 -31.87 -4.15 -5.80
C PHE A 177 -31.74 -5.63 -6.11
N GLY A 178 -32.74 -6.19 -6.80
CA GLY A 178 -32.81 -7.61 -7.12
C GLY A 178 -32.54 -7.91 -8.59
N PHE A 179 -31.66 -8.88 -8.82
CA PHE A 179 -31.28 -9.39 -10.13
C PHE A 179 -31.71 -10.84 -10.27
N LEU A 180 -32.46 -11.17 -11.33
CA LEU A 180 -32.93 -12.52 -11.58
C LEU A 180 -31.97 -13.35 -12.43
N GLY A 181 -30.95 -12.71 -12.98
CA GLY A 181 -29.87 -13.27 -13.79
C GLY A 181 -28.78 -12.27 -14.03
N PRO A 182 -27.82 -12.57 -14.92
CA PRO A 182 -26.85 -11.58 -15.37
C PRO A 182 -27.55 -10.39 -16.01
N PRO A 183 -27.30 -9.14 -15.54
CA PRO A 183 -27.90 -7.96 -16.16
C PRO A 183 -27.28 -7.71 -17.54
N THR A 184 -28.13 -7.32 -18.50
CA THR A 184 -27.72 -7.03 -19.89
C THR A 184 -27.44 -5.56 -20.12
N GLY A 185 -27.99 -4.67 -19.28
CA GLY A 185 -27.75 -3.21 -19.35
C GLY A 185 -26.52 -2.79 -18.59
N SER A 186 -25.83 -1.76 -19.12
CA SER A 186 -24.72 -1.08 -18.45
C SER A 186 -25.14 0.26 -17.86
N ILE A 187 -24.36 0.74 -16.89
CA ILE A 187 -24.46 2.11 -16.39
C ILE A 187 -23.20 2.86 -16.86
N VAL A 188 -23.43 3.94 -17.61
CA VAL A 188 -22.36 4.79 -18.15
C VAL A 188 -22.52 6.22 -17.60
N VAL A 189 -21.46 6.76 -17.04
CA VAL A 189 -21.36 8.17 -16.63
C VAL A 189 -20.23 8.77 -17.45
N ASP A 190 -20.55 9.68 -18.37
CA ASP A 190 -19.62 10.21 -19.35
C ASP A 190 -19.54 11.73 -19.28
N GLY A 191 -18.41 12.28 -18.86
CA GLY A 191 -18.13 13.72 -18.79
C GLY A 191 -18.99 14.51 -17.81
N SER A 192 -19.83 13.84 -17.01
CA SER A 192 -20.82 14.47 -16.15
C SER A 192 -20.20 15.18 -14.94
N ASN A 193 -20.75 16.35 -14.58
CA ASN A 193 -20.57 16.95 -13.26
C ASN A 193 -21.95 16.93 -12.57
N LEU A 194 -22.27 15.84 -11.87
CA LEU A 194 -23.62 15.53 -11.44
C LEU A 194 -24.23 16.55 -10.46
N LEU A 195 -23.42 17.22 -9.65
CA LEU A 195 -23.87 18.28 -8.74
C LEU A 195 -23.42 19.68 -9.19
N GLY A 196 -22.73 19.79 -10.33
CA GLY A 196 -22.28 21.06 -10.89
C GLY A 196 -23.43 22.00 -11.22
N GLY A 197 -23.33 23.24 -10.74
CA GLY A 197 -24.37 24.25 -10.97
C GLY A 197 -25.64 24.11 -10.13
N ILE A 198 -25.69 23.16 -9.20
CA ILE A 198 -26.78 23.03 -8.21
C ILE A 198 -26.47 23.97 -7.04
N PRO A 199 -27.32 24.97 -6.76
CA PRO A 199 -27.12 25.84 -5.58
C PRO A 199 -27.24 25.02 -4.28
N ASP A 200 -26.28 25.21 -3.37
CA ASP A 200 -26.27 24.58 -2.03
C ASP A 200 -26.55 23.07 -2.12
N PRO A 201 -25.69 22.27 -2.76
CA PRO A 201 -25.91 20.83 -2.83
C PRO A 201 -25.98 20.25 -1.42
N PRO A 202 -26.93 19.33 -1.16
CA PRO A 202 -27.09 18.76 0.18
C PRO A 202 -25.82 18.03 0.63
N VAL A 203 -25.42 18.21 1.87
CA VAL A 203 -24.29 17.52 2.52
C VAL A 203 -24.71 16.11 2.93
N GLY A 204 -23.80 15.15 2.85
CA GLY A 204 -24.02 13.77 3.31
C GLY A 204 -24.89 12.92 2.38
N GLN A 205 -25.08 13.34 1.13
CA GLN A 205 -25.85 12.57 0.15
C GLN A 205 -25.19 11.26 -0.25
N THR A 206 -26.00 10.33 -0.77
CA THR A 206 -25.52 9.11 -1.39
C THR A 206 -25.81 9.10 -2.90
N ILE A 207 -24.83 8.83 -3.72
CA ILE A 207 -24.99 8.41 -5.11
C ILE A 207 -24.62 6.94 -5.19
N SER A 208 -25.56 6.07 -5.61
CA SER A 208 -25.28 4.66 -5.85
C SER A 208 -25.63 4.24 -7.26
N LEU A 209 -24.69 3.57 -7.92
CA LEU A 209 -24.83 2.95 -9.22
C LEU A 209 -24.72 1.43 -9.02
N VAL A 210 -25.81 0.70 -9.27
CA VAL A 210 -25.87 -0.75 -8.99
C VAL A 210 -26.40 -1.47 -10.23
N GLY A 211 -25.55 -2.30 -10.86
CA GLY A 211 -26.01 -2.94 -12.10
C GLY A 211 -25.02 -3.90 -12.72
N GLY A 212 -25.13 -4.07 -14.03
CA GLY A 212 -24.17 -4.78 -14.84
C GLY A 212 -22.82 -4.07 -14.92
N GLN A 213 -22.23 -3.99 -16.11
CA GLN A 213 -21.01 -3.19 -16.28
C GLN A 213 -21.25 -1.73 -15.90
N ILE A 214 -20.33 -1.16 -15.10
CA ILE A 214 -20.33 0.26 -14.72
C ILE A 214 -19.10 0.93 -15.31
N GLN A 215 -19.31 2.04 -16.02
CA GLN A 215 -18.24 2.86 -16.59
C GLN A 215 -18.44 4.33 -16.20
N VAL A 216 -17.40 4.93 -15.60
CA VAL A 216 -17.35 6.35 -15.24
C VAL A 216 -16.13 6.95 -15.93
N THR A 217 -16.36 7.87 -16.88
CA THR A 217 -15.29 8.43 -17.70
C THR A 217 -15.37 9.94 -17.70
N GLY A 218 -14.25 10.62 -17.39
CA GLY A 218 -14.13 12.08 -17.43
C GLY A 218 -15.12 12.81 -16.50
N ALA A 219 -15.66 12.13 -15.51
CA ALA A 219 -16.73 12.65 -14.66
C ALA A 219 -16.22 13.25 -13.35
N THR A 220 -17.00 14.20 -12.80
CA THR A 220 -16.81 14.74 -11.45
C THR A 220 -17.99 14.38 -10.56
N LEU A 221 -17.71 13.63 -9.51
CA LEU A 221 -18.67 13.25 -8.46
C LEU A 221 -18.23 13.91 -7.14
N ALA A 222 -18.56 15.19 -6.96
CA ALA A 222 -18.21 15.96 -5.76
C ALA A 222 -19.41 15.97 -4.80
N LEU A 223 -19.32 15.19 -3.71
CA LEU A 223 -20.38 15.03 -2.70
C LEU A 223 -19.84 15.35 -1.30
N PRO A 224 -19.87 16.61 -0.85
CA PRO A 224 -19.33 16.99 0.46
C PRO A 224 -19.92 16.15 1.60
N GLY A 225 -19.06 15.40 2.31
CA GLY A 225 -19.48 14.50 3.39
C GLY A 225 -20.38 13.33 2.96
N GLY A 226 -20.56 13.13 1.65
CA GLY A 226 -21.48 12.15 1.09
C GLY A 226 -20.85 10.79 0.77
N HIS A 227 -21.63 9.92 0.12
CA HIS A 227 -21.20 8.57 -0.18
C HIS A 227 -21.34 8.26 -1.68
N VAL A 228 -20.28 7.79 -2.31
CA VAL A 228 -20.30 7.24 -3.67
C VAL A 228 -20.17 5.73 -3.60
N ARG A 229 -21.13 5.01 -4.21
CA ARG A 229 -21.17 3.56 -4.17
C ARG A 229 -21.40 2.98 -5.57
N LEU A 230 -20.45 2.23 -6.07
CA LEU A 230 -20.50 1.56 -7.37
C LEU A 230 -20.46 0.05 -7.14
N VAL A 231 -21.52 -0.67 -7.49
CA VAL A 231 -21.60 -2.13 -7.30
C VAL A 231 -22.00 -2.79 -8.61
N SER A 232 -21.07 -3.53 -9.20
CA SER A 232 -21.30 -4.25 -10.45
C SER A 232 -21.52 -5.74 -10.18
N VAL A 233 -22.61 -6.30 -10.70
CA VAL A 233 -23.01 -7.70 -10.55
C VAL A 233 -23.15 -8.39 -11.90
N ASN A 234 -22.94 -9.71 -11.93
CA ASN A 234 -23.04 -10.51 -13.16
C ASN A 234 -23.71 -11.88 -12.93
N SER A 235 -24.55 -11.97 -11.94
CA SER A 235 -25.36 -13.16 -11.65
C SER A 235 -26.64 -12.76 -10.91
N ALA A 236 -27.54 -13.71 -10.66
CA ALA A 236 -28.71 -13.49 -9.81
C ALA A 236 -28.28 -13.22 -8.35
N GLY A 237 -29.06 -12.37 -7.67
CA GLY A 237 -28.84 -12.01 -6.28
C GLY A 237 -29.53 -10.72 -5.89
N GLU A 238 -29.31 -10.25 -4.66
CA GLU A 238 -29.79 -8.97 -4.15
C GLU A 238 -28.63 -8.14 -3.60
N VAL A 239 -28.60 -6.85 -3.94
CA VAL A 239 -27.70 -5.85 -3.38
C VAL A 239 -28.48 -5.01 -2.36
N PRO A 240 -28.25 -5.16 -1.06
CA PRO A 240 -28.93 -4.38 -0.02
C PRO A 240 -28.60 -2.89 -0.13
N ILE A 241 -29.59 -2.02 -0.06
CA ILE A 241 -29.38 -0.56 -0.17
C ILE A 241 -28.58 0.01 1.01
N PRO A 242 -28.83 -0.36 2.28
CA PRO A 242 -28.12 0.24 3.41
C PRO A 242 -26.62 -0.06 3.46
N GLY A 243 -26.12 -1.16 2.90
CA GLY A 243 -24.70 -1.53 2.92
C GLY A 243 -24.08 -1.58 1.53
N LEU A 244 -24.89 -1.79 0.50
CA LEU A 244 -24.47 -2.10 -0.87
C LEU A 244 -23.40 -3.21 -0.93
N GLU A 245 -23.47 -4.12 0.04
CA GLU A 245 -22.70 -5.36 0.01
C GLU A 245 -23.32 -6.27 -1.05
N ALA A 246 -22.51 -7.10 -1.68
CA ALA A 246 -22.98 -8.05 -2.68
C ALA A 246 -22.72 -9.50 -2.22
N PRO A 247 -23.22 -9.89 -1.02
CA PRO A 247 -23.02 -11.25 -0.55
C PRO A 247 -23.87 -12.21 -1.39
N GLY A 248 -23.31 -13.37 -1.70
CA GLY A 248 -24.03 -14.46 -2.36
C GLY A 248 -24.18 -14.34 -3.88
N PHE A 249 -23.60 -13.34 -4.54
CA PHE A 249 -23.48 -13.33 -5.99
C PHE A 249 -22.43 -14.35 -6.44
N ALA A 250 -22.79 -15.22 -7.38
CA ALA A 250 -21.86 -16.19 -7.96
C ALA A 250 -20.80 -15.52 -8.85
N ALA A 251 -21.13 -14.37 -9.44
CA ALA A 251 -20.23 -13.55 -10.24
C ALA A 251 -20.56 -12.07 -10.11
N LEU A 252 -19.50 -11.25 -10.00
CA LEU A 252 -19.58 -9.79 -10.06
C LEU A 252 -19.15 -9.30 -11.45
N GLY A 253 -19.67 -8.15 -11.88
CA GLY A 253 -19.37 -7.51 -13.14
C GLY A 253 -18.14 -6.58 -13.05
N SER A 254 -17.80 -5.90 -14.14
CA SER A 254 -16.67 -4.97 -14.18
C SER A 254 -17.07 -3.54 -13.82
N VAL A 255 -16.15 -2.83 -13.15
CA VAL A 255 -16.24 -1.38 -12.95
C VAL A 255 -14.97 -0.73 -13.50
N THR A 256 -15.16 0.27 -14.36
CA THR A 256 -14.08 1.12 -14.88
C THR A 256 -14.34 2.57 -14.47
N VAL A 257 -13.36 3.19 -13.83
CA VAL A 257 -13.36 4.63 -13.54
C VAL A 257 -12.11 5.22 -14.18
N SER A 258 -12.28 6.11 -15.16
CA SER A 258 -11.15 6.67 -15.90
C SER A 258 -11.26 8.19 -16.06
N GLY A 259 -10.12 8.90 -15.92
CA GLY A 259 -10.02 10.34 -16.10
C GLY A 259 -10.97 11.15 -15.22
N SER A 260 -11.37 10.61 -14.08
CA SER A 260 -12.48 11.11 -13.25
C SER A 260 -12.01 11.63 -11.90
N THR A 261 -12.86 12.44 -11.26
CA THR A 261 -12.66 12.88 -9.87
C THR A 261 -13.86 12.46 -9.03
N ILE A 262 -13.59 11.75 -7.93
CA ILE A 262 -14.60 11.42 -6.91
C ILE A 262 -14.14 12.08 -5.60
N ASP A 263 -14.92 13.04 -5.10
CA ASP A 263 -14.58 13.78 -3.88
C ASP A 263 -15.73 13.72 -2.88
N VAL A 264 -15.49 13.02 -1.77
CA VAL A 264 -16.41 12.90 -0.64
C VAL A 264 -15.88 13.60 0.61
N SER A 265 -14.89 14.49 0.43
CA SER A 265 -14.34 15.30 1.51
C SER A 265 -15.43 16.18 2.15
N GLY A 266 -15.29 16.43 3.44
CA GLY A 266 -16.25 17.21 4.21
C GLY A 266 -15.91 17.19 5.69
N ASP A 267 -16.76 17.76 6.52
CA ASP A 267 -16.64 17.70 7.98
C ASP A 267 -17.97 17.28 8.60
N PRO A 268 -18.18 15.95 8.77
CA PRO A 268 -17.31 14.80 8.51
C PRO A 268 -17.12 14.46 7.01
N ALA A 269 -16.02 13.79 6.69
CA ALA A 269 -15.84 13.16 5.37
C ALA A 269 -16.76 11.96 5.19
N GLY A 270 -17.22 11.75 3.97
CA GLY A 270 -17.99 10.56 3.58
C GLY A 270 -17.13 9.36 3.18
N SER A 271 -17.67 8.51 2.27
CA SER A 271 -16.96 7.31 1.82
C SER A 271 -17.19 6.99 0.34
N VAL A 272 -16.18 6.39 -0.28
CA VAL A 272 -16.24 5.80 -1.62
C VAL A 272 -16.11 4.29 -1.51
N VAL A 273 -17.10 3.55 -2.00
CA VAL A 273 -17.12 2.08 -2.04
C VAL A 273 -17.33 1.62 -3.47
N ILE A 274 -16.36 0.87 -4.01
CA ILE A 274 -16.44 0.29 -5.36
C ILE A 274 -16.27 -1.22 -5.25
N ARG A 275 -17.26 -1.97 -5.74
CA ARG A 275 -17.26 -3.44 -5.71
C ARG A 275 -17.58 -4.02 -7.08
N GLY A 276 -16.81 -5.04 -7.49
CA GLY A 276 -17.01 -5.71 -8.77
C GLY A 276 -16.19 -6.98 -8.93
N GLY A 277 -16.30 -7.59 -10.10
CA GLY A 277 -15.46 -8.72 -10.51
C GLY A 277 -14.06 -8.25 -10.85
N ASN A 278 -13.97 -7.31 -11.80
CA ASN A 278 -12.73 -6.64 -12.20
C ASN A 278 -12.89 -5.14 -11.99
N LEU A 279 -11.92 -4.51 -11.35
CA LEU A 279 -11.91 -3.08 -11.12
C LEU A 279 -10.71 -2.43 -11.83
N LEU A 280 -10.98 -1.38 -12.61
CA LEU A 280 -9.97 -0.52 -13.21
C LEU A 280 -10.17 0.92 -12.76
N ILE A 281 -9.16 1.48 -12.10
CA ILE A 281 -9.07 2.90 -11.74
C ILE A 281 -7.91 3.48 -12.52
N ASP A 282 -8.21 4.31 -13.51
CA ASP A 282 -7.25 4.82 -14.47
C ASP A 282 -7.25 6.35 -14.50
N SER A 283 -6.11 7.00 -14.33
CA SER A 283 -5.98 8.46 -14.38
C SER A 283 -7.03 9.18 -13.52
N THR A 284 -7.36 8.63 -12.35
CA THR A 284 -8.51 9.02 -11.53
C THR A 284 -8.08 9.47 -10.13
N THR A 285 -8.73 10.51 -9.61
CA THR A 285 -8.50 10.99 -8.24
C THR A 285 -9.71 10.70 -7.37
N ILE A 286 -9.49 10.05 -6.20
CA ILE A 286 -10.51 9.79 -5.17
C ILE A 286 -10.07 10.45 -3.87
N LEU A 287 -10.91 11.33 -3.31
CA LEU A 287 -10.62 12.12 -2.12
C LEU A 287 -11.64 11.85 -1.00
N ALA A 288 -11.13 11.70 0.24
CA ALA A 288 -11.93 11.55 1.46
C ALA A 288 -11.25 12.28 2.62
N GLY A 289 -11.23 13.61 2.59
CA GLY A 289 -10.60 14.45 3.61
C GLY A 289 -11.58 14.94 4.66
N THR A 290 -11.21 14.86 5.96
CA THR A 290 -12.02 15.36 7.10
C THR A 290 -11.36 16.51 7.84
N GLY A 291 -12.14 17.25 8.60
CA GLY A 291 -11.71 18.37 9.45
C GLY A 291 -11.81 18.04 10.95
N ALA A 292 -12.68 18.74 11.65
CA ALA A 292 -12.83 18.64 13.10
C ALA A 292 -13.61 17.40 13.57
N VAL A 293 -14.44 16.82 12.71
CA VAL A 293 -15.29 15.65 13.02
C VAL A 293 -14.73 14.41 12.37
N ASP A 294 -14.84 13.27 13.06
CA ASP A 294 -14.41 11.98 12.53
C ASP A 294 -15.06 11.70 11.18
N GLY A 295 -14.24 11.42 10.17
CA GLY A 295 -14.71 10.95 8.88
C GLY A 295 -15.29 9.53 8.94
N ALA A 296 -15.80 9.03 7.83
CA ALA A 296 -16.21 7.63 7.73
C ALA A 296 -15.06 6.71 8.16
N PRO A 297 -15.31 5.65 8.95
CA PRO A 297 -14.24 4.74 9.40
C PRO A 297 -13.40 4.17 8.24
N VAL A 298 -14.04 3.92 7.10
CA VAL A 298 -13.40 3.60 5.84
C VAL A 298 -13.75 4.70 4.85
N GLY A 299 -12.78 5.51 4.47
CA GLY A 299 -12.96 6.60 3.50
C GLY A 299 -13.00 6.08 2.06
N ILE A 300 -12.12 5.12 1.73
CA ILE A 300 -12.02 4.55 0.38
C ILE A 300 -11.92 3.03 0.47
N GLU A 301 -12.88 2.33 -0.15
CA GLU A 301 -12.88 0.86 -0.22
C GLU A 301 -13.06 0.41 -1.68
N LEU A 302 -12.06 -0.27 -2.23
CA LEU A 302 -12.09 -0.89 -3.54
C LEU A 302 -11.94 -2.41 -3.38
N THR A 303 -12.96 -3.17 -3.74
CA THR A 303 -12.97 -4.63 -3.56
C THR A 303 -13.36 -5.34 -4.85
N ALA A 304 -12.44 -6.14 -5.40
CA ALA A 304 -12.67 -6.99 -6.56
C ALA A 304 -12.68 -8.48 -6.15
N THR A 305 -13.48 -9.30 -6.83
CA THR A 305 -13.32 -10.76 -6.73
C THR A 305 -12.23 -11.29 -7.67
N GLY A 306 -11.88 -10.54 -8.70
CA GLY A 306 -10.77 -10.74 -9.62
C GLY A 306 -9.70 -9.63 -9.45
N PRO A 307 -9.12 -9.13 -10.54
CA PRO A 307 -8.12 -8.07 -10.50
C PRO A 307 -8.68 -6.70 -10.09
N LEU A 308 -7.92 -6.00 -9.24
CA LEU A 308 -8.02 -4.57 -8.97
C LEU A 308 -6.78 -3.90 -9.53
N SER A 309 -6.93 -3.06 -10.56
CA SER A 309 -5.84 -2.31 -11.17
C SER A 309 -6.03 -0.81 -10.96
N ILE A 310 -5.01 -0.15 -10.40
CA ILE A 310 -4.95 1.30 -10.17
C ILE A 310 -3.71 1.80 -10.93
N THR A 311 -3.91 2.68 -11.91
CA THR A 311 -2.85 2.97 -12.88
C THR A 311 -2.83 4.42 -13.35
N ASN A 312 -1.77 4.79 -14.09
CA ASN A 312 -1.62 6.04 -14.82
C ASN A 312 -1.82 7.29 -13.94
N GLY A 313 -1.09 7.35 -12.82
CA GLY A 313 -1.13 8.50 -11.92
C GLY A 313 -2.43 8.61 -11.11
N SER A 314 -3.23 7.55 -11.03
CA SER A 314 -4.41 7.55 -10.17
C SER A 314 -4.04 7.79 -8.71
N ALA A 315 -4.83 8.59 -7.99
CA ALA A 315 -4.58 8.97 -6.60
C ALA A 315 -5.78 8.67 -5.72
N LEU A 316 -5.56 7.86 -4.69
CA LEU A 316 -6.51 7.56 -3.62
C LEU A 316 -6.03 8.24 -2.36
N ILE A 317 -6.74 9.28 -1.88
CA ILE A 317 -6.25 10.12 -0.79
C ILE A 317 -7.31 10.21 0.32
N SER A 318 -6.93 9.80 1.53
CA SER A 318 -7.68 10.05 2.75
C SER A 318 -6.87 10.93 3.69
N SER A 319 -7.47 12.00 4.21
CA SER A 319 -6.73 12.96 5.03
C SER A 319 -7.53 13.43 6.23
N THR A 320 -6.80 13.93 7.27
CA THR A 320 -7.37 14.72 8.35
C THR A 320 -6.57 16.00 8.54
N SER A 321 -7.27 17.14 8.62
CA SER A 321 -6.67 18.46 8.83
C SER A 321 -7.02 19.09 10.19
N GLY A 322 -7.87 18.44 10.98
CA GLY A 322 -8.33 18.91 12.30
C GLY A 322 -8.26 17.82 13.36
N ASP A 323 -9.22 17.83 14.28
CA ASP A 323 -9.31 16.90 15.41
C ASP A 323 -9.98 15.57 15.04
N GLY A 324 -10.70 15.51 13.91
CA GLY A 324 -11.40 14.32 13.44
C GLY A 324 -10.42 13.26 12.91
N ARG A 325 -10.78 11.97 13.08
CA ARG A 325 -10.03 10.85 12.52
C ARG A 325 -10.21 10.75 11.01
N GLY A 326 -9.12 10.61 10.25
CA GLY A 326 -9.13 10.27 8.82
C GLY A 326 -9.63 8.85 8.57
N GLY A 327 -10.34 8.62 7.45
CA GLY A 327 -10.83 7.30 7.05
C GLY A 327 -9.73 6.38 6.54
N ASP A 328 -9.93 5.07 6.64
CA ASP A 328 -9.01 4.07 6.10
C ASP A 328 -9.10 3.97 4.57
N ILE A 329 -8.03 3.50 3.94
CA ILE A 329 -8.01 3.06 2.53
C ILE A 329 -7.88 1.54 2.51
N ARG A 330 -8.85 0.85 1.88
CA ARG A 330 -8.87 -0.61 1.78
C ARG A 330 -8.92 -1.06 0.33
N LEU A 331 -7.92 -1.80 -0.09
CA LEU A 331 -7.76 -2.32 -1.45
C LEU A 331 -7.72 -3.84 -1.40
N GLY A 332 -8.70 -4.51 -2.02
CA GLY A 332 -8.82 -5.96 -2.02
C GLY A 332 -9.10 -6.53 -3.40
N GLY A 333 -8.48 -7.67 -3.73
CA GLY A 333 -8.70 -8.37 -4.99
C GLY A 333 -7.97 -9.70 -5.05
N ALA A 334 -8.29 -10.56 -6.04
CA ALA A 334 -7.44 -11.71 -6.32
C ALA A 334 -6.02 -11.26 -6.71
N SER A 335 -5.90 -10.23 -7.55
CA SER A 335 -4.68 -9.45 -7.71
C SER A 335 -4.95 -7.97 -7.40
N VAL A 336 -3.98 -7.30 -6.75
CA VAL A 336 -4.01 -5.85 -6.54
C VAL A 336 -2.76 -5.26 -7.17
N GLU A 337 -2.97 -4.33 -8.12
CA GLU A 337 -1.92 -3.73 -8.92
C GLU A 337 -1.96 -2.21 -8.82
N LEU A 338 -0.87 -1.61 -8.35
CA LEU A 338 -0.60 -0.17 -8.43
C LEU A 338 0.54 0.03 -9.41
N THR A 339 0.27 0.68 -10.54
CA THR A 339 1.25 0.81 -11.63
C THR A 339 1.29 2.21 -12.21
N ASN A 340 2.41 2.56 -12.86
CA ASN A 340 2.55 3.81 -13.61
C ASN A 340 2.22 5.06 -12.78
N GLY A 341 2.86 5.20 -11.62
CA GLY A 341 2.72 6.37 -10.76
C GLY A 341 1.43 6.41 -9.93
N ALA A 342 0.74 5.29 -9.77
CA ALA A 342 -0.45 5.22 -8.91
C ALA A 342 -0.09 5.43 -7.42
N VAL A 343 -0.96 6.13 -6.69
CA VAL A 343 -0.71 6.50 -5.29
C VAL A 343 -1.91 6.14 -4.41
N ALA A 344 -1.66 5.43 -3.31
CA ALA A 344 -2.58 5.32 -2.18
C ALA A 344 -1.96 6.05 -0.98
N LEU A 345 -2.62 7.09 -0.47
CA LEU A 345 -2.04 8.03 0.47
C LEU A 345 -3.00 8.35 1.63
N THR A 346 -2.54 8.17 2.86
CA THR A 346 -3.18 8.75 4.04
C THR A 346 -2.35 9.90 4.59
N ILE A 347 -3.01 11.02 4.94
CA ILE A 347 -2.35 12.21 5.47
C ILE A 347 -2.96 12.57 6.83
N ARG A 348 -2.09 12.73 7.82
CA ARG A 348 -2.41 13.34 9.09
C ARG A 348 -1.76 14.72 9.17
N ALA A 349 -2.55 15.79 8.98
CA ALA A 349 -2.10 17.18 9.10
C ALA A 349 -2.68 17.89 10.32
N GLY A 350 -3.64 17.28 11.04
CA GLY A 350 -4.27 17.79 12.25
C GLY A 350 -3.97 16.93 13.49
N SER A 351 -4.62 17.28 14.61
CA SER A 351 -4.50 16.57 15.90
C SER A 351 -5.23 15.22 15.92
N GLY A 352 -6.19 14.98 15.02
CA GLY A 352 -6.89 13.70 14.88
C GLY A 352 -5.98 12.56 14.42
N ALA A 353 -6.42 11.32 14.62
CA ALA A 353 -5.67 10.15 14.13
C ALA A 353 -5.71 10.01 12.60
N GLY A 354 -4.62 9.59 11.99
CA GLY A 354 -4.57 9.24 10.57
C GLY A 354 -5.32 7.93 10.27
N GLY A 355 -5.80 7.75 9.02
CA GLY A 355 -6.37 6.50 8.54
C GLY A 355 -5.30 5.46 8.20
N ASP A 356 -5.65 4.19 8.28
CA ASP A 356 -4.77 3.08 7.89
C ASP A 356 -4.90 2.75 6.39
N ILE A 357 -3.85 2.17 5.78
CA ILE A 357 -3.89 1.64 4.41
C ILE A 357 -3.74 0.13 4.47
N SER A 358 -4.67 -0.59 3.85
CA SER A 358 -4.58 -2.05 3.73
C SER A 358 -4.71 -2.51 2.28
N LEU A 359 -3.76 -3.35 1.85
CA LEU A 359 -3.78 -4.06 0.57
C LEU A 359 -3.86 -5.55 0.86
N ALA A 360 -4.77 -6.26 0.22
CA ALA A 360 -4.94 -7.69 0.41
C ALA A 360 -5.29 -8.40 -0.91
N GLY A 361 -4.60 -9.51 -1.21
CA GLY A 361 -4.86 -10.31 -2.41
C GLY A 361 -4.07 -11.61 -2.44
N ASP A 362 -4.26 -12.39 -3.51
CA ASP A 362 -3.39 -13.54 -3.76
C ASP A 362 -2.05 -13.06 -4.34
N SER A 363 -2.08 -12.02 -5.15
CA SER A 363 -0.88 -11.33 -5.61
C SER A 363 -0.99 -9.82 -5.42
N LEU A 364 0.15 -9.18 -5.05
CA LEU A 364 0.29 -7.73 -4.97
C LEU A 364 1.43 -7.27 -5.88
N THR A 365 1.18 -6.23 -6.68
CA THR A 365 2.18 -5.62 -7.57
C THR A 365 2.17 -4.10 -7.38
N VAL A 366 3.33 -3.52 -7.05
CA VAL A 366 3.53 -2.08 -6.96
C VAL A 366 4.74 -1.71 -7.82
N THR A 367 4.51 -1.13 -9.00
CA THR A 367 5.56 -0.88 -10.00
C THR A 367 5.39 0.46 -10.71
N GLY A 368 6.39 0.84 -11.52
CA GLY A 368 6.30 2.06 -12.34
C GLY A 368 6.29 3.35 -11.51
N GLY A 369 7.08 3.42 -10.44
CA GLY A 369 7.14 4.59 -9.55
C GLY A 369 5.88 4.80 -8.70
N SER A 370 5.09 3.76 -8.49
CA SER A 370 3.87 3.84 -7.68
C SER A 370 4.16 3.82 -6.18
N ALA A 371 3.22 4.34 -5.37
CA ALA A 371 3.47 4.54 -3.96
C ALA A 371 2.27 4.20 -3.07
N VAL A 372 2.56 3.56 -1.94
CA VAL A 372 1.64 3.40 -0.81
C VAL A 372 2.23 4.16 0.37
N LEU A 373 1.59 5.27 0.76
CA LEU A 373 2.17 6.25 1.68
C LEU A 373 1.27 6.53 2.87
N SER A 374 1.84 6.55 4.07
CA SER A 374 1.23 7.15 5.26
C SER A 374 2.09 8.31 5.72
N LEU A 375 1.54 9.53 5.68
CA LEU A 375 2.23 10.77 5.99
C LEU A 375 1.67 11.40 7.26
N ASN A 376 2.53 11.62 8.25
CA ASN A 376 2.23 12.37 9.47
C ASN A 376 2.98 13.71 9.46
N GLN A 377 2.22 14.81 9.41
CA GLN A 377 2.75 16.17 9.44
C GLN A 377 2.43 16.92 10.75
N ALA A 378 1.64 16.31 11.63
CA ALA A 378 1.17 16.94 12.86
C ALA A 378 1.85 16.39 14.10
N ASP A 379 2.21 17.26 15.02
CA ASP A 379 2.65 16.91 16.38
C ASP A 379 1.51 16.32 17.21
N GLY A 380 1.86 15.65 18.30
CA GLY A 380 0.92 15.14 19.31
C GLY A 380 0.87 13.62 19.37
N ALA A 381 0.20 13.12 20.40
CA ALA A 381 0.13 11.70 20.74
C ALA A 381 -0.86 10.88 19.89
N ALA A 382 -1.61 11.51 18.97
CA ALA A 382 -2.53 10.77 18.13
C ALA A 382 -1.75 9.90 17.12
N ARG A 383 -2.24 8.67 16.92
CA ARG A 383 -1.60 7.67 16.08
C ARG A 383 -1.59 8.10 14.60
N ASN A 384 -0.46 7.94 13.95
CA ASN A 384 -0.40 7.96 12.48
C ASN A 384 -0.98 6.68 11.88
N GLY A 385 -1.45 6.73 10.65
CA GLY A 385 -1.92 5.58 9.90
C GLY A 385 -0.83 4.53 9.68
N SER A 386 -1.18 3.26 9.83
CA SER A 386 -0.30 2.13 9.52
C SER A 386 -0.54 1.63 8.10
N ILE A 387 0.46 0.97 7.51
CA ILE A 387 0.36 0.31 6.22
C ILE A 387 0.45 -1.20 6.42
N SER A 388 -0.53 -1.93 5.90
CA SER A 388 -0.53 -3.38 5.87
C SER A 388 -0.69 -3.88 4.45
N ALA A 389 0.28 -4.65 3.94
CA ALA A 389 0.24 -5.27 2.63
C ALA A 389 0.36 -6.80 2.76
N THR A 390 -0.68 -7.53 2.37
CA THR A 390 -0.76 -8.98 2.54
C THR A 390 -1.06 -9.67 1.21
N ALA A 391 -0.12 -10.51 0.75
CA ALA A 391 -0.32 -11.40 -0.39
C ALA A 391 -0.25 -12.87 0.08
N THR A 392 -1.28 -13.68 -0.22
CA THR A 392 -1.20 -15.12 0.09
C THR A 392 -0.17 -15.83 -0.77
N GLY A 393 0.07 -15.35 -1.99
CA GLY A 393 1.06 -15.82 -2.95
C GLY A 393 2.22 -14.85 -3.12
N THR A 394 2.29 -14.14 -4.23
CA THR A 394 3.45 -13.33 -4.62
C THR A 394 3.24 -11.84 -4.35
N MET A 395 4.31 -11.18 -3.92
CA MET A 395 4.37 -9.72 -3.86
C MET A 395 5.61 -9.22 -4.61
N LEU A 396 5.37 -8.26 -5.51
CA LEU A 396 6.40 -7.56 -6.28
C LEU A 396 6.33 -6.07 -5.98
N VAL A 397 7.44 -5.48 -5.55
CA VAL A 397 7.62 -4.02 -5.53
C VAL A 397 8.86 -3.71 -6.37
N ALA A 398 8.72 -2.89 -7.40
CA ALA A 398 9.80 -2.68 -8.36
C ALA A 398 9.75 -1.28 -9.01
N GLU A 399 10.80 -0.97 -9.79
CA GLU A 399 10.87 0.22 -10.63
C GLU A 399 10.69 1.53 -9.83
N GLY A 400 11.45 1.66 -8.73
CA GLY A 400 11.42 2.85 -7.88
C GLY A 400 10.13 3.03 -7.07
N SER A 401 9.30 2.00 -7.00
CA SER A 401 8.05 2.06 -6.23
C SER A 401 8.29 1.87 -4.73
N THR A 402 7.36 2.38 -3.92
CA THR A 402 7.56 2.43 -2.46
C THR A 402 6.32 2.07 -1.65
N LEU A 403 6.56 1.38 -0.52
CA LEU A 403 5.66 1.33 0.63
C LEU A 403 6.33 2.12 1.74
N GLN A 404 5.73 3.25 2.18
CA GLN A 404 6.43 4.16 3.06
C GLN A 404 5.54 4.77 4.15
N SER A 405 6.05 4.76 5.39
CA SER A 405 5.52 5.56 6.50
C SER A 405 6.47 6.72 6.78
N ILE A 406 5.95 7.96 6.75
CA ILE A 406 6.73 9.18 6.99
C ILE A 406 6.15 9.88 8.20
N ALA A 407 7.00 10.17 9.20
CA ALA A 407 6.68 11.00 10.36
C ALA A 407 7.54 12.26 10.32
N GLU A 408 7.02 13.34 9.75
CA GLU A 408 7.64 14.67 9.81
C GLU A 408 7.55 15.23 11.22
N ALA A 409 6.42 15.00 11.89
CA ALA A 409 6.19 15.34 13.27
C ALA A 409 5.43 14.19 13.97
N GLY A 410 5.63 14.01 15.30
CA GLY A 410 5.02 12.90 16.05
C GLY A 410 5.51 11.51 15.61
N ASP A 411 4.84 10.47 16.05
CA ASP A 411 5.24 9.08 15.78
C ASP A 411 4.72 8.56 14.43
N GLY A 412 5.53 7.76 13.72
CA GLY A 412 5.18 7.07 12.49
C GLY A 412 4.27 5.86 12.71
N GLY A 413 3.44 5.53 11.72
CA GLY A 413 2.65 4.31 11.69
C GLY A 413 3.49 3.07 11.38
N GLN A 414 3.06 1.92 11.86
CA GLN A 414 3.69 0.64 11.56
C GLN A 414 3.56 0.29 10.07
N LEU A 415 4.62 -0.28 9.49
CA LEU A 415 4.63 -0.83 8.15
C LEU A 415 4.77 -2.35 8.22
N SER A 416 3.73 -3.08 7.83
CA SER A 416 3.68 -4.54 7.87
C SER A 416 3.48 -5.12 6.48
N VAL A 417 4.39 -6.00 6.07
CA VAL A 417 4.35 -6.70 4.77
C VAL A 417 4.37 -8.20 5.01
N SER A 418 3.42 -8.92 4.42
CA SER A 418 3.36 -10.39 4.47
C SER A 418 3.10 -10.94 3.08
N ALA A 419 3.92 -11.89 2.63
CA ALA A 419 3.76 -12.54 1.32
C ALA A 419 4.20 -14.01 1.38
N GLY A 420 3.67 -14.86 0.48
CA GLY A 420 4.21 -16.20 0.24
C GLY A 420 5.61 -16.13 -0.37
N SER A 421 5.81 -15.19 -1.31
CA SER A 421 7.10 -14.83 -1.90
C SER A 421 7.17 -13.32 -2.12
N LEU A 422 8.25 -12.68 -1.65
CA LEU A 422 8.49 -11.24 -1.79
C LEU A 422 9.67 -11.00 -2.73
N THR A 423 9.47 -10.16 -3.73
CA THR A 423 10.54 -9.61 -4.58
C THR A 423 10.54 -8.09 -4.49
N LEU A 424 11.68 -7.53 -4.09
CA LEU A 424 11.97 -6.11 -4.21
C LEU A 424 13.06 -5.92 -5.27
N ASP A 425 12.84 -5.07 -6.26
CA ASP A 425 13.72 -4.93 -7.42
C ASP A 425 13.84 -3.48 -7.89
N THR A 426 14.95 -3.15 -8.53
CA THR A 426 15.15 -1.89 -9.25
C THR A 426 14.76 -0.66 -8.43
N GLY A 427 15.46 -0.45 -7.29
CA GLY A 427 15.28 0.73 -6.42
C GLY A 427 13.98 0.74 -5.62
N ALA A 428 13.29 -0.40 -5.52
CA ALA A 428 12.07 -0.49 -4.71
C ALA A 428 12.36 -0.35 -3.22
N THR A 429 11.44 0.28 -2.47
CA THR A 429 11.65 0.50 -1.03
C THR A 429 10.44 0.11 -0.18
N ILE A 430 10.72 -0.50 0.97
CA ILE A 430 9.81 -0.65 2.10
C ILE A 430 10.46 0.10 3.25
N THR A 431 9.98 1.31 3.58
CA THR A 431 10.72 2.19 4.48
C THR A 431 9.84 2.97 5.46
N SER A 432 10.36 3.18 6.66
CA SER A 432 9.83 4.14 7.63
C SER A 432 10.83 5.27 7.85
N THR A 433 10.36 6.52 7.86
CA THR A 433 11.21 7.69 8.07
C THR A 433 10.66 8.56 9.19
N ALA A 434 11.49 9.01 10.11
CA ALA A 434 11.12 9.93 11.18
C ALA A 434 11.99 11.18 11.18
N VAL A 435 11.39 12.33 11.59
CA VAL A 435 12.12 13.58 11.82
C VAL A 435 12.16 13.90 13.32
N THR A 436 11.03 14.14 13.97
CA THR A 436 10.99 14.57 15.38
C THR A 436 10.50 13.50 16.35
N GLY A 437 9.63 12.61 15.94
CA GLY A 437 9.08 11.52 16.76
C GLY A 437 9.81 10.20 16.56
N ARG A 438 9.16 9.10 16.95
CA ARG A 438 9.65 7.75 16.67
C ARG A 438 9.18 7.30 15.28
N GLY A 439 10.07 6.76 14.46
CA GLY A 439 9.71 6.07 13.21
C GLY A 439 8.86 4.83 13.49
N GLY A 440 7.96 4.52 12.58
CA GLY A 440 7.18 3.27 12.65
C GLY A 440 8.08 2.05 12.47
N ASP A 441 7.74 0.96 13.16
CA ASP A 441 8.44 -0.30 12.97
C ASP A 441 8.14 -0.90 11.60
N VAL A 442 9.15 -1.50 10.96
CA VAL A 442 9.03 -2.19 9.67
C VAL A 442 9.09 -3.69 9.90
N VAL A 443 8.00 -4.38 9.61
CA VAL A 443 7.88 -5.83 9.77
C VAL A 443 7.64 -6.48 8.43
N VAL A 444 8.55 -7.35 7.98
CA VAL A 444 8.45 -8.06 6.70
C VAL A 444 8.50 -9.56 6.95
N THR A 445 7.49 -10.27 6.46
CA THR A 445 7.39 -11.73 6.57
C THR A 445 7.16 -12.35 5.21
N ALA A 446 8.11 -13.15 4.73
CA ALA A 446 7.97 -13.90 3.48
C ALA A 446 8.84 -15.17 3.52
N PRO A 447 8.28 -16.37 3.36
CA PRO A 447 9.08 -17.61 3.28
C PRO A 447 10.18 -17.56 2.22
N GLN A 448 9.91 -16.94 1.08
CA GLN A 448 10.89 -16.70 0.02
C GLN A 448 11.07 -15.19 -0.16
N MET A 449 12.32 -14.72 -0.15
CA MET A 449 12.62 -13.29 -0.26
C MET A 449 13.77 -13.04 -1.20
N THR A 450 13.59 -12.09 -2.12
CA THR A 450 14.64 -11.63 -3.04
C THR A 450 14.67 -10.11 -3.04
N LEU A 451 15.82 -9.53 -2.72
CA LEU A 451 16.13 -8.11 -2.84
C LEU A 451 17.29 -7.94 -3.83
N ARG A 452 17.16 -7.04 -4.81
CA ARG A 452 18.23 -6.79 -5.80
C ARG A 452 18.12 -5.40 -6.43
N ASN A 453 19.18 -5.00 -7.15
CA ASN A 453 19.20 -3.77 -7.94
C ASN A 453 18.86 -2.51 -7.15
N GLY A 454 19.47 -2.32 -5.97
CA GLY A 454 19.27 -1.15 -5.13
C GLY A 454 18.00 -1.16 -4.28
N ALA A 455 17.33 -2.29 -4.16
CA ALA A 455 16.12 -2.42 -3.35
C ALA A 455 16.43 -2.41 -1.84
N GLN A 456 15.55 -1.79 -1.04
CA GLN A 456 15.79 -1.62 0.39
C GLN A 456 14.56 -1.91 1.27
N ILE A 457 14.83 -2.54 2.42
CA ILE A 457 13.92 -2.57 3.57
C ILE A 457 14.59 -1.77 4.68
N SER A 458 14.00 -0.64 5.11
CA SER A 458 14.72 0.24 6.01
C SER A 458 13.86 1.04 6.98
N SER A 459 14.50 1.52 8.05
CA SER A 459 13.99 2.58 8.91
C SER A 459 15.07 3.65 9.04
N ALA A 460 14.69 4.92 8.85
CA ALA A 460 15.62 6.04 8.92
C ALA A 460 15.13 7.14 9.87
N VAL A 461 16.06 7.83 10.50
CA VAL A 461 15.83 9.06 11.24
C VAL A 461 16.71 10.18 10.68
N ILE A 462 16.09 11.32 10.35
CA ILE A 462 16.76 12.47 9.75
C ILE A 462 16.80 13.72 10.67
N GLY A 463 16.16 13.66 11.82
CA GLY A 463 16.10 14.70 12.84
C GLY A 463 16.35 14.14 14.25
N PRO A 464 15.96 14.87 15.31
CA PRO A 464 16.19 14.46 16.69
C PRO A 464 15.33 13.27 17.16
N GLY A 465 14.46 12.75 16.31
CA GLY A 465 13.61 11.60 16.61
C GLY A 465 14.37 10.29 16.79
N ARG A 466 13.63 9.19 16.86
CA ARG A 466 14.19 7.84 16.93
C ARG A 466 13.71 6.99 15.77
N GLY A 467 14.58 6.19 15.14
CA GLY A 467 14.20 5.22 14.11
C GLY A 467 13.33 4.09 14.68
N GLY A 468 12.42 3.55 13.87
CA GLY A 468 11.72 2.31 14.16
C GLY A 468 12.61 1.08 14.00
N ASP A 469 12.25 -0.02 14.62
CA ASP A 469 12.96 -1.29 14.47
C ASP A 469 12.60 -1.97 13.14
N VAL A 470 13.55 -2.68 12.54
CA VAL A 470 13.33 -3.47 11.31
C VAL A 470 13.36 -4.95 11.66
N SER A 471 12.27 -5.65 11.42
CA SER A 471 12.13 -7.08 11.65
C SER A 471 11.84 -7.83 10.35
N VAL A 472 12.70 -8.77 9.99
CA VAL A 472 12.57 -9.57 8.76
C VAL A 472 12.50 -11.06 9.10
N ILE A 473 11.46 -11.73 8.62
CA ILE A 473 11.24 -13.15 8.83
C ILE A 473 11.10 -13.85 7.48
N SER A 474 12.07 -14.70 7.13
CA SER A 474 12.05 -15.54 5.93
C SER A 474 12.35 -16.99 6.30
N THR A 475 11.31 -17.78 6.50
CA THR A 475 11.44 -19.16 6.99
C THR A 475 12.04 -20.13 5.97
N GLY A 476 12.04 -19.78 4.68
CA GLY A 476 12.72 -20.50 3.60
C GLY A 476 14.04 -19.82 3.24
N SER A 477 14.18 -19.27 2.04
CA SER A 477 15.40 -18.64 1.57
C SER A 477 15.26 -17.13 1.41
N ALA A 478 16.27 -16.39 1.89
CA ALA A 478 16.44 -14.96 1.61
C ALA A 478 17.71 -14.75 0.78
N SER A 479 17.57 -14.02 -0.33
CA SER A 479 18.67 -13.63 -1.22
C SER A 479 18.69 -12.11 -1.35
N ILE A 480 19.81 -11.47 -0.99
CA ILE A 480 20.02 -10.03 -1.08
C ILE A 480 21.27 -9.81 -1.94
N GLN A 481 21.11 -9.11 -3.05
CA GLN A 481 22.14 -9.03 -4.10
C GLN A 481 22.32 -7.60 -4.58
N ASP A 482 23.52 -7.32 -5.08
CA ASP A 482 23.90 -6.07 -5.73
C ASP A 482 24.18 -4.89 -4.78
N PRO A 483 25.00 -3.93 -5.22
CA PRO A 483 25.34 -2.75 -4.42
C PRO A 483 24.09 -1.92 -4.09
N PHE A 484 24.12 -1.27 -2.93
CA PHE A 484 23.03 -0.44 -2.41
C PHE A 484 21.73 -1.19 -2.12
N THR A 485 21.74 -2.51 -2.24
CA THR A 485 20.61 -3.39 -1.87
C THR A 485 20.78 -3.83 -0.43
N GLY A 486 19.70 -3.80 0.36
CA GLY A 486 19.86 -4.29 1.71
C GLY A 486 18.69 -4.10 2.67
N ILE A 487 19.00 -4.45 3.92
CA ILE A 487 18.14 -4.23 5.08
C ILE A 487 18.89 -3.28 6.00
N GLY A 488 18.24 -2.15 6.37
CA GLY A 488 18.96 -1.12 7.09
C GLY A 488 18.17 -0.36 8.13
N THR A 489 18.91 0.15 9.13
CA THR A 489 18.48 1.28 9.95
C THR A 489 19.53 2.35 9.87
N ALA A 490 19.12 3.62 9.76
CA ALA A 490 20.07 4.71 9.60
C ALA A 490 19.69 5.93 10.44
N SER A 491 20.70 6.65 10.92
CA SER A 491 20.55 7.98 11.46
C SER A 491 21.41 8.98 10.68
N PHE A 492 20.77 10.07 10.24
CA PHE A 492 21.41 11.20 9.56
C PHE A 492 21.45 12.45 10.45
N PHE A 493 20.99 12.34 11.71
CA PHE A 493 20.97 13.45 12.67
C PHE A 493 22.28 13.57 13.40
N ALA A 494 22.83 14.79 13.49
CA ALA A 494 24.07 15.10 14.16
C ALA A 494 23.86 16.22 15.17
N ASP A 495 23.80 15.89 16.44
CA ASP A 495 23.94 16.85 17.54
C ASP A 495 24.90 16.27 18.56
N PRO A 496 26.19 16.71 18.55
CA PRO A 496 27.20 16.22 19.49
C PRO A 496 26.90 16.60 20.95
N THR A 497 25.99 17.53 21.19
CA THR A 497 25.59 17.96 22.54
C THR A 497 24.41 17.15 23.09
N ALA A 498 23.73 16.39 22.26
CA ALA A 498 22.58 15.54 22.60
C ALA A 498 22.69 14.17 21.93
N PRO A 499 23.66 13.33 22.32
CA PRO A 499 23.93 12.04 21.66
C PRO A 499 22.83 11.00 21.85
N GLU A 500 21.85 11.23 22.72
CA GLU A 500 20.66 10.42 22.92
C GLU A 500 19.56 10.69 21.88
N LEU A 501 19.70 11.73 21.07
CA LEU A 501 18.78 12.08 20.01
C LEU A 501 19.21 11.45 18.67
N GLY A 502 18.25 11.25 17.78
CA GLY A 502 18.50 10.70 16.46
C GLY A 502 18.98 9.25 16.47
N LEU A 503 18.57 8.43 17.44
CA LEU A 503 18.97 7.03 17.53
C LEU A 503 18.34 6.20 16.41
N PRO A 504 19.10 5.37 15.64
CA PRO A 504 18.52 4.40 14.71
C PRO A 504 17.79 3.29 15.48
N GLY A 505 16.93 2.57 14.78
CA GLY A 505 16.33 1.34 15.31
C GLY A 505 17.30 0.15 15.27
N ASN A 506 16.85 -0.99 15.80
CA ASN A 506 17.57 -2.24 15.71
C ASN A 506 17.12 -3.06 14.49
N ILE A 507 17.95 -4.00 14.06
CA ILE A 507 17.62 -4.97 13.02
C ILE A 507 17.50 -6.36 13.66
N SER A 508 16.37 -7.03 13.43
CA SER A 508 16.17 -8.42 13.78
C SER A 508 15.84 -9.25 12.54
N GLY A 509 16.58 -10.34 12.32
CA GLY A 509 16.36 -11.24 11.17
C GLY A 509 16.21 -12.70 11.62
N ARG A 510 15.21 -13.38 11.05
CA ARG A 510 15.04 -14.84 11.18
C ARG A 510 14.95 -15.46 9.80
N PHE A 511 15.87 -16.38 9.48
CA PHE A 511 16.00 -16.93 8.14
C PHE A 511 16.01 -18.46 8.16
N GLY A 512 15.42 -19.09 7.15
CA GLY A 512 15.71 -20.49 6.84
C GLY A 512 17.14 -20.61 6.32
N SER A 513 17.46 -19.86 5.26
CA SER A 513 18.83 -19.60 4.79
C SER A 513 18.97 -18.16 4.34
N LEU A 514 20.19 -17.61 4.40
CA LEU A 514 20.48 -16.24 3.99
C LEU A 514 21.69 -16.18 3.07
N THR A 515 21.54 -15.56 1.91
CA THR A 515 22.64 -15.26 0.99
C THR A 515 22.74 -13.76 0.78
N LEU A 516 23.90 -13.18 1.10
CA LEU A 516 24.28 -11.81 0.79
C LEU A 516 25.40 -11.84 -0.25
N THR A 517 25.28 -11.10 -1.35
CA THR A 517 26.31 -11.08 -2.39
C THR A 517 26.37 -9.76 -3.15
N GLY A 518 27.48 -9.52 -3.83
CA GLY A 518 27.60 -8.39 -4.75
C GLY A 518 27.56 -7.01 -4.10
N GLY A 519 28.04 -6.87 -2.88
CA GLY A 519 28.03 -5.59 -2.15
C GLY A 519 26.72 -5.29 -1.40
N ALA A 520 25.80 -6.26 -1.33
CA ALA A 520 24.58 -6.12 -0.53
C ALA A 520 24.86 -6.08 0.97
N THR A 521 24.03 -5.34 1.75
CA THR A 521 24.30 -5.16 3.18
C THR A 521 23.06 -5.37 4.07
N ILE A 522 23.33 -5.88 5.30
CA ILE A 522 22.43 -5.71 6.45
C ILE A 522 23.13 -4.76 7.41
N GLN A 523 22.62 -3.54 7.56
CA GLN A 523 23.41 -2.50 8.20
C GLN A 523 22.60 -1.58 9.12
N SER A 524 23.14 -1.36 10.34
CA SER A 524 22.74 -0.21 11.17
C SER A 524 23.83 0.85 11.10
N GLY A 525 23.54 1.97 10.43
CA GLY A 525 24.52 3.03 10.18
C GLY A 525 24.15 4.34 10.86
N VAL A 526 25.18 5.03 11.40
CA VAL A 526 25.05 6.37 11.95
C VAL A 526 26.09 7.28 11.31
N LEU A 527 25.62 8.26 10.52
CA LEU A 527 26.49 9.22 9.86
C LEU A 527 26.96 10.35 10.78
N ALA A 528 26.21 10.62 11.86
CA ALA A 528 26.56 11.72 12.75
C ALA A 528 25.87 11.60 14.13
N GLY A 529 26.62 11.64 15.20
CA GLY A 529 26.19 12.10 16.52
C GLY A 529 25.47 11.12 17.45
N SER A 530 24.95 9.96 17.01
CA SER A 530 24.19 9.04 17.87
C SER A 530 24.78 7.64 17.94
N GLN A 531 24.33 6.83 18.92
CA GLN A 531 24.75 5.45 19.09
C GLN A 531 24.19 4.56 17.98
N GLY A 532 24.96 3.61 17.43
CA GLY A 532 24.52 2.62 16.44
C GLY A 532 23.48 1.63 16.99
N GLY A 533 22.55 1.17 16.15
CA GLY A 533 21.59 0.13 16.52
C GLY A 533 22.19 -1.28 16.47
N ASN A 534 21.60 -2.22 17.19
CA ASN A 534 22.02 -3.60 17.21
C ASN A 534 21.50 -4.39 15.99
N VAL A 535 22.28 -5.39 15.56
CA VAL A 535 21.88 -6.35 14.52
C VAL A 535 21.84 -7.76 15.11
N SER A 536 20.69 -8.41 15.07
CA SER A 536 20.50 -9.76 15.59
C SER A 536 19.92 -10.68 14.51
N LEU A 537 20.69 -11.69 14.08
CA LEU A 537 20.29 -12.61 13.03
C LEU A 537 20.30 -14.05 13.53
N VAL A 538 19.23 -14.78 13.24
CA VAL A 538 19.10 -16.21 13.53
C VAL A 538 18.74 -16.94 12.24
N ALA A 539 19.53 -17.94 11.86
CA ALA A 539 19.23 -18.80 10.72
C ALA A 539 19.16 -20.27 11.14
N THR A 540 18.23 -21.01 10.56
CA THR A 540 18.11 -22.48 10.75
C THR A 540 18.91 -23.26 9.71
N GLY A 541 19.34 -22.63 8.62
CA GLY A 541 20.22 -23.14 7.57
C GLY A 541 21.45 -22.25 7.39
N PRO A 542 22.16 -22.40 6.27
CA PRO A 542 23.40 -21.68 6.00
C PRO A 542 23.20 -20.18 5.84
N VAL A 543 24.19 -19.42 6.32
CA VAL A 543 24.37 -18.01 6.04
C VAL A 543 25.64 -17.84 5.18
N VAL A 544 25.50 -17.29 3.98
CA VAL A 544 26.62 -17.06 3.04
C VAL A 544 26.72 -15.59 2.71
N ILE A 545 27.89 -15.01 2.94
CA ILE A 545 28.20 -13.60 2.68
C ILE A 545 29.38 -13.56 1.71
N SER A 546 29.20 -12.97 0.54
CA SER A 546 30.21 -13.06 -0.51
C SER A 546 30.32 -11.81 -1.37
N ASN A 547 31.45 -11.70 -2.11
CA ASN A 547 31.64 -10.68 -3.14
C ASN A 547 31.41 -9.24 -2.63
N GLY A 548 32.02 -8.86 -1.53
CA GLY A 548 31.92 -7.51 -0.97
C GLY A 548 30.66 -7.24 -0.18
N ALA A 549 29.79 -8.22 -0.01
CA ALA A 549 28.60 -8.10 0.82
C ALA A 549 28.92 -8.17 2.34
N GLY A 550 28.04 -7.65 3.18
CA GLY A 550 28.32 -7.67 4.61
C GLY A 550 27.18 -7.40 5.57
N ILE A 551 27.49 -7.63 6.84
CA ILE A 551 26.65 -7.27 7.98
C ILE A 551 27.41 -6.27 8.82
N ALA A 552 26.80 -5.08 9.08
CA ALA A 552 27.50 -4.00 9.76
C ALA A 552 26.66 -3.29 10.83
N SER A 553 27.33 -2.82 11.88
CA SER A 553 26.86 -1.73 12.71
C SER A 553 27.99 -0.71 12.80
N GLU A 554 27.76 0.51 12.35
CA GLU A 554 28.83 1.49 12.15
C GLU A 554 28.42 2.87 12.65
N SER A 555 29.39 3.62 13.18
CA SER A 555 29.22 5.00 13.61
C SER A 555 30.46 5.83 13.28
N PHE A 556 30.24 7.10 12.93
CA PHE A 556 31.37 8.03 12.72
C PHE A 556 31.92 8.61 14.03
N PHE A 557 31.06 8.85 15.03
CA PHE A 557 31.41 9.68 16.19
C PHE A 557 31.14 9.04 17.55
N ASN A 558 30.27 8.02 17.64
CA ASN A 558 29.76 7.46 18.91
C ASN A 558 29.86 5.94 18.97
N ASP A 559 29.42 5.41 20.10
CA ASP A 559 29.37 3.98 20.36
C ASP A 559 28.56 3.25 19.28
N VAL A 560 29.03 2.08 18.90
CA VAL A 560 28.46 1.23 17.88
C VAL A 560 27.60 0.15 18.53
N GLY A 561 26.51 -0.22 17.87
CA GLY A 561 25.68 -1.36 18.29
C GLY A 561 26.40 -2.70 18.11
N SER A 562 25.91 -3.72 18.78
CA SER A 562 26.46 -5.08 18.72
C SER A 562 25.83 -5.91 17.60
N ILE A 563 26.60 -6.86 17.07
CA ILE A 563 26.12 -7.86 16.11
C ILE A 563 26.07 -9.22 16.80
N THR A 564 24.91 -9.90 16.70
CA THR A 564 24.74 -11.27 17.16
C THR A 564 24.22 -12.13 16.00
N ILE A 565 24.91 -13.25 15.72
CA ILE A 565 24.53 -14.19 14.65
C ILE A 565 24.48 -15.61 15.21
N SER A 566 23.41 -16.31 14.90
CA SER A 566 23.26 -17.75 15.19
C SER A 566 22.90 -18.50 13.92
N ALA A 567 23.72 -19.47 13.49
CA ALA A 567 23.51 -20.25 12.26
C ALA A 567 24.24 -21.60 12.34
N PRO A 568 23.73 -22.69 11.73
CA PRO A 568 24.47 -23.94 11.68
C PRO A 568 25.74 -23.83 10.82
N GLN A 569 25.75 -22.99 9.81
CA GLN A 569 26.91 -22.71 8.95
C GLN A 569 26.98 -21.23 8.60
N LEU A 570 28.16 -20.63 8.75
CA LEU A 570 28.45 -19.27 8.36
C LEU A 570 29.68 -19.26 7.45
N VAL A 571 29.55 -18.67 6.26
CA VAL A 571 30.63 -18.54 5.28
C VAL A 571 30.78 -17.09 4.87
N LEU A 572 31.98 -16.55 5.03
CA LEU A 572 32.39 -15.26 4.50
C LEU A 572 33.43 -15.48 3.41
N ASN A 573 33.03 -15.38 2.16
CA ASN A 573 33.92 -15.51 0.99
C ASN A 573 34.11 -14.16 0.32
N ASN A 574 35.16 -13.42 0.67
CA ASN A 574 35.29 -12.00 0.34
C ASN A 574 34.07 -11.20 0.81
N GLY A 575 33.60 -11.47 2.01
CA GLY A 575 32.49 -10.81 2.69
C GLY A 575 32.90 -10.35 4.08
N PHE A 576 32.09 -9.52 4.75
CA PHE A 576 32.46 -8.97 6.04
C PHE A 576 31.35 -8.98 7.09
N ILE A 577 31.75 -9.00 8.37
CA ILE A 577 30.94 -8.66 9.54
C ILE A 577 31.73 -7.58 10.31
N SER A 578 31.15 -6.38 10.47
CA SER A 578 31.85 -5.24 11.04
C SER A 578 31.06 -4.50 12.11
N THR A 579 31.73 -4.17 13.22
CA THR A 579 31.25 -3.19 14.19
C THR A 579 32.33 -2.15 14.38
N SER A 580 32.33 -1.08 13.59
CA SER A 580 33.45 -0.15 13.54
C SER A 580 33.04 1.30 13.80
N THR A 581 33.91 2.06 14.48
CA THR A 581 33.77 3.50 14.70
C THR A 581 35.01 4.24 14.22
N LEU A 582 34.84 5.50 13.74
CA LEU A 582 35.90 6.28 13.14
C LEU A 582 36.55 7.29 14.11
N GLN A 583 35.85 7.85 15.09
CA GLN A 583 36.37 8.94 15.90
C GLN A 583 36.33 8.68 17.42
N SER A 584 35.25 8.97 18.12
CA SER A 584 35.26 9.01 19.60
C SER A 584 34.56 7.84 20.29
N GLY A 585 33.78 7.06 19.58
CA GLY A 585 32.97 5.98 20.16
C GLY A 585 33.74 4.68 20.41
N ARG A 586 33.09 3.75 21.11
CA ARG A 586 33.56 2.38 21.27
C ARG A 586 33.02 1.52 20.14
N ALA A 587 33.86 0.63 19.60
CA ALA A 587 33.38 -0.40 18.68
C ALA A 587 32.44 -1.37 19.39
N GLY A 588 31.43 -1.89 18.65
CA GLY A 588 30.43 -2.83 19.16
C GLY A 588 31.00 -4.25 19.32
N ASN A 589 30.36 -5.07 20.13
CA ASN A 589 30.72 -6.47 20.24
C ASN A 589 30.14 -7.32 19.11
N ILE A 590 30.87 -8.35 18.69
CA ILE A 590 30.43 -9.37 17.74
C ILE A 590 30.33 -10.71 18.47
N SER A 591 29.15 -11.33 18.44
CA SER A 591 28.91 -12.66 19.02
C SER A 591 28.36 -13.60 17.94
N ILE A 592 29.09 -14.67 17.66
CA ILE A 592 28.71 -15.67 16.65
C ILE A 592 28.62 -17.04 17.32
N ASN A 593 27.44 -17.65 17.22
CA ASN A 593 27.17 -19.01 17.59
C ASN A 593 26.89 -19.82 16.31
N ALA A 594 27.83 -20.69 15.90
CA ALA A 594 27.66 -21.46 14.66
C ALA A 594 28.13 -22.90 14.81
N GLY A 595 27.69 -23.78 13.94
CA GLY A 595 28.27 -25.11 13.80
C GLY A 595 29.64 -24.99 13.16
N THR A 596 29.73 -24.37 11.99
CA THR A 596 30.96 -24.10 11.24
C THR A 596 31.07 -22.63 10.86
N LEU A 597 32.30 -22.11 10.86
CA LEU A 597 32.66 -20.78 10.35
C LEU A 597 33.81 -20.90 9.37
N ALA A 598 33.65 -20.36 8.16
CA ALA A 598 34.70 -20.24 7.16
C ALA A 598 34.91 -18.80 6.76
N LEU A 599 36.13 -18.31 6.84
CA LEU A 599 36.60 -17.02 6.35
C LEU A 599 37.57 -17.27 5.21
N GLU A 600 37.16 -16.93 3.98
CA GLU A 600 37.88 -17.29 2.77
C GLU A 600 38.06 -16.09 1.84
N ASN A 601 39.14 -16.07 1.06
CA ASN A 601 39.39 -15.10 0.01
C ASN A 601 39.23 -13.63 0.44
N GLY A 602 39.66 -13.30 1.65
CA GLY A 602 39.53 -11.97 2.24
C GLY A 602 38.27 -11.80 3.10
N GLY A 603 37.62 -12.89 3.51
CA GLY A 603 36.51 -12.85 4.45
C GLY A 603 36.93 -12.31 5.83
N GLN A 604 36.27 -11.30 6.36
CA GLN A 604 36.70 -10.57 7.55
C GLN A 604 35.60 -10.44 8.61
N ILE A 605 36.00 -10.61 9.87
CA ILE A 605 35.23 -10.22 11.06
C ILE A 605 36.03 -9.14 11.76
N ALA A 606 35.50 -7.90 11.84
CA ALA A 606 36.23 -6.74 12.38
C ALA A 606 35.42 -6.00 13.44
N SER A 607 35.99 -5.78 14.59
CA SER A 607 35.49 -4.83 15.58
C SER A 607 36.56 -3.80 15.87
N ALA A 608 36.46 -2.65 15.19
CA ALA A 608 37.57 -1.70 15.14
C ALA A 608 37.17 -0.29 15.56
N SER A 609 38.03 0.32 16.36
CA SER A 609 38.04 1.73 16.64
C SER A 609 39.23 2.33 15.89
N ILE A 610 38.96 3.08 14.81
CA ILE A 610 39.93 3.48 13.80
C ILE A 610 40.14 5.01 13.75
N ASP A 611 41.21 5.45 13.04
CA ASP A 611 41.68 6.84 12.95
C ASP A 611 42.11 7.41 14.32
N GLN A 612 41.56 8.50 14.76
CA GLN A 612 41.87 9.13 16.05
C GLN A 612 40.86 8.72 17.16
N ALA A 613 40.25 7.57 17.02
CA ALA A 613 39.21 7.11 17.95
C ALA A 613 39.76 7.00 19.39
N THR A 614 39.04 7.56 20.34
CA THR A 614 39.38 7.51 21.78
C THR A 614 38.70 6.33 22.49
N GLY A 615 37.76 5.64 21.82
CA GLY A 615 37.05 4.50 22.36
C GLY A 615 37.80 3.18 22.15
N ALA A 616 37.51 2.19 22.99
CA ALA A 616 38.08 0.84 22.90
C ALA A 616 37.56 0.06 21.68
N GLY A 617 38.36 -0.87 21.16
CA GLY A 617 37.91 -1.92 20.28
C GLY A 617 36.84 -2.79 20.96
N GLY A 618 35.86 -3.30 20.19
CA GLY A 618 34.86 -4.23 20.73
C GLY A 618 35.37 -5.66 20.80
N ASN A 619 34.71 -6.49 21.58
CA ASN A 619 35.09 -7.88 21.73
C ASN A 619 34.46 -8.77 20.65
N VAL A 620 35.20 -9.79 20.22
CA VAL A 620 34.68 -10.85 19.31
C VAL A 620 34.61 -12.18 20.08
N LEU A 621 33.39 -12.75 20.13
CA LEU A 621 33.16 -14.04 20.75
C LEU A 621 32.63 -15.02 19.69
N LEU A 622 33.38 -16.10 19.45
CA LEU A 622 33.02 -17.19 18.57
C LEU A 622 32.80 -18.47 19.37
N ASN A 623 31.59 -19.01 19.36
CA ASN A 623 31.26 -20.31 19.91
C ASN A 623 30.87 -21.24 18.75
N LEU A 624 31.78 -22.16 18.37
CA LEU A 624 31.60 -23.01 17.20
C LEU A 624 31.46 -24.47 17.64
N GLY A 625 30.46 -25.13 17.12
CA GLY A 625 30.16 -26.53 17.48
C GLY A 625 31.03 -27.55 16.76
N THR A 626 31.69 -27.18 15.64
CA THR A 626 32.46 -28.12 14.81
C THR A 626 33.82 -27.53 14.40
N SER A 627 33.85 -26.46 13.61
CA SER A 627 35.15 -25.98 13.04
C SER A 627 35.19 -24.49 12.72
N LEU A 628 36.39 -23.93 12.84
CA LEU A 628 36.82 -22.65 12.27
C LEU A 628 37.84 -22.89 11.17
N THR A 629 37.63 -22.32 9.99
CA THR A 629 38.62 -22.25 8.90
C THR A 629 38.87 -20.81 8.52
N ILE A 630 40.14 -20.38 8.47
CA ILE A 630 40.55 -19.05 7.98
C ILE A 630 41.60 -19.25 6.92
N SER A 631 41.38 -18.77 5.68
CA SER A 631 42.32 -18.97 4.59
C SER A 631 42.28 -17.88 3.53
N GLY A 632 43.45 -17.60 2.95
CA GLY A 632 43.59 -16.71 1.80
C GLY A 632 43.48 -15.23 2.11
N GLY A 633 43.47 -14.44 1.06
CA GLY A 633 43.31 -12.98 1.12
C GLY A 633 42.38 -12.49 -0.01
N SER A 634 41.96 -11.24 0.08
CA SER A 634 41.08 -10.59 -0.88
C SER A 634 41.69 -10.62 -2.29
N PRO A 635 40.93 -11.03 -3.31
CA PRO A 635 41.39 -11.06 -4.71
C PRO A 635 41.75 -9.67 -5.24
N THR A 636 41.27 -8.61 -4.61
CA THR A 636 41.57 -7.22 -4.98
C THR A 636 42.83 -6.69 -4.29
N GLY A 637 43.41 -7.43 -3.34
CA GLY A 637 44.54 -6.97 -2.50
C GLY A 637 44.19 -5.82 -1.54
N ARG A 638 42.89 -5.62 -1.27
CA ARG A 638 42.38 -4.61 -0.31
C ARG A 638 41.45 -5.25 0.69
N SER A 639 41.23 -4.61 1.83
CA SER A 639 40.20 -5.00 2.78
C SER A 639 38.81 -4.97 2.12
N VAL A 640 37.95 -5.88 2.54
CA VAL A 640 36.57 -5.99 2.08
C VAL A 640 35.62 -5.06 2.83
N LEU A 641 36.06 -4.42 3.92
CA LEU A 641 35.24 -3.50 4.70
C LEU A 641 34.74 -2.34 3.83
N PRO A 642 33.54 -1.79 4.10
CA PRO A 642 33.01 -0.68 3.32
C PRO A 642 33.80 0.61 3.52
N THR A 643 33.79 1.51 2.54
CA THR A 643 34.34 2.86 2.67
C THR A 643 33.48 3.70 3.63
N PRO A 644 34.07 4.53 4.52
CA PRO A 644 35.52 4.87 4.59
C PRO A 644 36.35 3.91 5.43
N PHE A 645 35.77 2.89 6.07
CA PHE A 645 36.50 2.00 6.99
C PHE A 645 37.64 1.26 6.29
N SER A 646 37.49 0.87 5.04
CA SER A 646 38.50 0.24 4.20
C SER A 646 39.71 1.17 3.92
N ASP A 647 39.56 2.46 4.03
CA ASP A 647 40.65 3.42 3.81
C ASP A 647 41.63 3.45 5.00
N PHE A 648 41.17 3.11 6.19
CA PHE A 648 41.97 3.05 7.43
C PHE A 648 42.35 1.61 7.78
N PHE A 649 41.50 0.63 7.46
CA PHE A 649 41.77 -0.79 7.68
C PHE A 649 42.08 -1.46 6.33
N THR A 650 43.37 -1.57 6.02
CA THR A 650 43.86 -1.96 4.68
C THR A 650 44.23 -3.44 4.55
N ASP A 651 44.15 -4.24 5.65
CA ASP A 651 44.55 -5.64 5.62
C ASP A 651 43.67 -6.48 4.67
N PRO A 652 44.24 -7.06 3.59
CA PRO A 652 43.47 -7.84 2.62
C PRO A 652 43.26 -9.29 3.04
N ARG A 653 43.82 -9.76 4.15
CA ARG A 653 43.79 -11.16 4.55
C ARG A 653 42.44 -11.55 5.12
N SER A 654 42.08 -12.80 4.94
CA SER A 654 40.97 -13.40 5.69
C SER A 654 41.31 -13.42 7.16
N GLY A 655 40.38 -12.97 8.03
CA GLY A 655 40.75 -12.92 9.42
C GLY A 655 39.71 -12.36 10.40
N ILE A 656 40.12 -12.36 11.67
CA ILE A 656 39.38 -11.82 12.80
C ILE A 656 40.23 -10.70 13.43
N PHE A 657 39.63 -9.51 13.53
CA PHE A 657 40.35 -8.31 13.93
C PHE A 657 39.61 -7.54 15.03
N THR A 658 40.34 -7.18 16.11
CA THR A 658 39.86 -6.24 17.10
C THR A 658 40.92 -5.15 17.24
N THR A 659 40.78 -4.06 16.50
CA THR A 659 41.79 -3.01 16.40
C THR A 659 41.37 -1.74 17.14
N ALA A 660 42.26 -1.13 17.89
CA ALA A 660 42.13 0.25 18.39
C ALA A 660 43.29 1.09 17.85
N ALA A 661 42.99 2.20 17.17
CA ALA A 661 44.00 3.10 16.59
C ALA A 661 44.35 4.29 17.50
N GLY A 662 43.62 4.53 18.56
CA GLY A 662 43.82 5.64 19.51
C GLY A 662 44.56 5.26 20.79
N SER A 663 44.27 5.98 21.88
CA SER A 663 44.83 5.72 23.20
C SER A 663 44.11 4.64 24.01
N ALA A 664 42.98 4.10 23.47
CA ALA A 664 42.17 3.08 24.14
C ALA A 664 42.66 1.66 23.83
N PRO A 665 42.33 0.66 24.68
CA PRO A 665 42.79 -0.71 24.48
C PRO A 665 42.08 -1.36 23.28
N GLY A 666 42.78 -2.28 22.62
CA GLY A 666 42.18 -3.23 21.65
C GLY A 666 41.13 -4.11 22.30
N GLY A 667 40.17 -4.61 21.51
CA GLY A 667 39.17 -5.55 21.99
C GLY A 667 39.71 -6.97 22.12
N ASN A 668 39.06 -7.78 22.94
CA ASN A 668 39.45 -9.18 23.14
C ASN A 668 38.81 -10.11 22.10
N ILE A 669 39.54 -11.16 21.71
CA ILE A 669 39.05 -12.23 20.84
C ILE A 669 38.96 -13.51 21.65
N THR A 670 37.77 -14.09 21.75
CA THR A 670 37.56 -15.39 22.39
C THR A 670 37.00 -16.37 21.38
N ILE A 671 37.70 -17.47 21.16
CA ILE A 671 37.29 -18.52 20.19
C ILE A 671 37.19 -19.86 20.93
N ARG A 672 36.03 -20.50 20.80
CA ARG A 672 35.80 -21.86 21.26
C ARG A 672 35.35 -22.70 20.05
N SER A 673 36.17 -23.68 19.67
CA SER A 673 35.89 -24.57 18.52
C SER A 673 36.59 -25.90 18.68
N PRO A 674 35.94 -27.07 18.40
CA PRO A 674 36.64 -28.33 18.37
C PRO A 674 37.83 -28.40 17.42
N GLN A 675 37.67 -27.81 16.22
CA GLN A 675 38.70 -27.80 15.18
C GLN A 675 38.98 -26.37 14.71
N ILE A 676 40.23 -26.00 14.62
CA ILE A 676 40.69 -24.68 14.14
C ILE A 676 41.78 -24.87 13.08
N GLN A 677 41.58 -24.35 11.88
CA GLN A 677 42.57 -24.36 10.82
C GLN A 677 42.78 -22.93 10.29
N ILE A 678 43.98 -22.41 10.43
CA ILE A 678 44.38 -21.11 9.91
C ILE A 678 45.52 -21.35 8.93
N ARG A 679 45.35 -21.00 7.67
CA ARG A 679 46.27 -21.31 6.58
C ARG A 679 46.31 -20.22 5.52
N ASP A 680 47.32 -20.29 4.66
CA ASP A 680 47.44 -19.48 3.45
C ASP A 680 47.34 -17.96 3.73
N GLY A 681 47.99 -17.49 4.79
CA GLY A 681 48.02 -16.08 5.19
C GLY A 681 46.85 -15.65 6.07
N GLY A 682 45.99 -16.55 6.52
CA GLY A 682 44.89 -16.24 7.46
C GLY A 682 45.41 -15.57 8.76
N THR A 683 44.62 -14.72 9.36
CA THR A 683 45.06 -13.88 10.49
C THR A 683 44.03 -13.82 11.60
N ILE A 684 44.51 -13.82 12.87
CA ILE A 684 43.75 -13.40 14.06
C ILE A 684 44.57 -12.31 14.73
N SER A 685 44.01 -11.11 14.90
CA SER A 685 44.73 -9.96 15.46
C SER A 685 43.90 -9.17 16.45
N ALA A 686 44.45 -8.97 17.63
CA ALA A 686 43.89 -8.10 18.68
C ALA A 686 44.84 -6.91 18.94
N ALA A 687 45.15 -6.16 17.88
CA ALA A 687 46.18 -5.13 17.86
C ALA A 687 45.70 -3.80 18.46
N SER A 688 46.65 -3.05 19.02
CA SER A 688 46.53 -1.62 19.26
C SER A 688 47.61 -0.89 18.47
N THR A 689 47.22 0.00 17.55
CA THR A 689 48.15 0.78 16.72
C THR A 689 48.28 2.23 17.19
N GLY A 690 47.81 2.52 18.41
CA GLY A 690 47.73 3.85 18.97
C GLY A 690 49.02 4.34 19.63
N THR A 691 48.91 5.24 20.62
CA THR A 691 50.04 5.81 21.39
C THR A 691 50.68 4.77 22.29
N ALA A 692 51.87 5.06 22.81
CA ALA A 692 52.69 4.16 23.65
C ALA A 692 51.97 3.63 24.92
N ASP A 693 50.88 4.25 25.36
CA ASP A 693 50.09 3.85 26.54
C ASP A 693 48.90 2.95 26.19
N ALA A 694 48.61 2.73 24.91
CA ALA A 694 47.52 1.88 24.46
C ALA A 694 47.89 0.38 24.56
N THR A 695 47.01 -0.44 25.13
CA THR A 695 47.23 -1.87 25.31
C THR A 695 46.52 -2.66 24.22
N ALA A 696 47.20 -3.66 23.65
CA ALA A 696 46.55 -4.64 22.80
C ALA A 696 45.47 -5.44 23.57
N GLY A 697 44.49 -5.98 22.84
CA GLY A 697 43.53 -6.92 23.43
C GLY A 697 44.15 -8.30 23.68
N SER A 698 43.39 -9.18 24.33
CA SER A 698 43.77 -10.58 24.54
C SER A 698 43.16 -11.48 23.51
N ILE A 699 43.85 -12.57 23.18
CA ILE A 699 43.34 -13.66 22.34
C ILE A 699 43.27 -14.94 23.18
N ASP A 700 42.05 -15.45 23.40
CA ASP A 700 41.79 -16.70 24.10
C ASP A 700 41.22 -17.73 23.14
N ILE A 701 41.94 -18.81 22.88
CA ILE A 701 41.56 -19.85 21.96
C ILE A 701 41.43 -21.17 22.70
N THR A 702 40.23 -21.71 22.78
CA THR A 702 39.94 -23.03 23.31
C THR A 702 39.59 -23.97 22.15
N PHE A 703 40.33 -25.04 21.98
CA PHE A 703 40.09 -26.07 20.98
C PHE A 703 40.02 -27.49 21.58
N GLY A 704 39.33 -28.42 20.89
CA GLY A 704 39.20 -29.81 21.33
C GLY A 704 40.16 -30.72 20.60
N ASP A 705 39.94 -30.94 19.32
CA ASP A 705 40.60 -32.03 18.58
C ASP A 705 41.78 -31.57 17.72
N LEU A 706 41.74 -30.39 17.14
CA LEU A 706 42.74 -29.93 16.20
C LEU A 706 42.91 -28.41 16.26
N PHE A 707 44.18 -27.95 16.39
CA PHE A 707 44.61 -26.61 16.08
C PHE A 707 45.76 -26.66 15.08
N SER A 708 45.58 -26.03 13.91
CA SER A 708 46.61 -25.98 12.86
C SER A 708 46.85 -24.54 12.41
N LEU A 709 48.13 -24.14 12.42
CA LEU A 709 48.56 -22.85 11.93
C LEU A 709 49.64 -23.06 10.84
N ASN A 710 49.33 -22.68 9.59
CA ASN A 710 50.21 -22.87 8.46
C ASN A 710 50.30 -21.62 7.59
N GLY A 711 51.47 -21.00 7.58
CA GLY A 711 51.74 -19.77 6.81
C GLY A 711 50.87 -18.57 7.25
N SER A 712 50.46 -18.52 8.52
CA SER A 712 49.42 -17.64 9.04
C SER A 712 49.86 -17.00 10.37
N THR A 713 49.08 -16.03 10.86
CA THR A 713 49.48 -15.20 12.01
C THR A 713 48.36 -15.16 13.07
N VAL A 714 48.80 -15.26 14.37
CA VAL A 714 47.98 -14.93 15.52
C VAL A 714 48.79 -13.93 16.34
N THR A 715 48.32 -12.71 16.56
CA THR A 715 49.09 -11.64 17.14
C THR A 715 48.23 -10.70 18.01
N THR A 716 48.90 -10.10 19.03
CA THR A 716 48.32 -9.06 19.87
C THR A 716 49.12 -7.77 19.80
N ASP A 717 49.94 -7.57 18.76
CA ASP A 717 50.87 -6.41 18.60
C ASP A 717 50.14 -5.09 18.34
#